data_0430377703abfc51033509d27fcb33de
#
_entry.id   0430377703abfc51033509d27fcb33de
#
_cell.length_a   1.000
_cell.length_b   1.000
_cell.length_c   1.000
_cell.angle_alpha   90.00
_cell.angle_beta   90.00
_cell.angle_gamma   90.00
#
_symmetry.space_group_name_H-M   'P 1'
#
loop_
_entity.id
_entity.type
_entity.pdbx_description
1 polymer ?
#
loop_
_entity_poly.entity_id
_entity_poly.type
_entity_poly.pdbx_seq_one_letter_code
_entity_poly.pdbx_strand_id
1 'polypeptide(L)'
;MTPVLGRRELRASLLLGLFCLLVFNANRRAISAGDTYPARYLPFAIWRYHTVLLDPIAPLTAQGRGDGAFWMVTVPGGHTISLYPVVLPVLIAPLYLPAVATLHRQGWTDARLDHLARVMEKLAASLVAALSAALLYLLLRRRAAESTALLLTLAYAFGTTTWVVSSQALWQHGLAELLVIGVLLLLTGPCTVPRALAAGLLCGLIAGNRPPDAVLAAALGAYGLFWAGRRAALLAAAAALPAGLVLLYNLGAAGNFAGGYGLVGHARFFQHDLLSGLGGLLFSPTRGLFVFSPFLLFLVLVWRYRPRGVCERGERGLSLAMGAGIVLQLLLYAKADWRGGISWGPRYMTDLLPLLIWLLVPVVAALRGFGRVCFLLAVGVAVAIEAVGAFWYTGVTDAAIVAVTRGPQQMRAAWDWRNAPFIASLQHGLAPAELAVEIRGHLDAIEAEGREVSATSSVVAGPEITVAGWALAGHATPWQVAVVVDGRQSVATRNFRDRSDVRATLHEASPAGWRIRLGTAGLAPGEHVLALFASASEKGEGHYLGERKLTVRPAGAAGEDLGDSFRTAAARLREHQQGPGYWLTSYTAAPRFQEPRPEMNTFLTALLVDLLDPLAATGGFGDSLQRARRHLTGQIEANGLVRYHGLPDAPGIGTLGCAITPDSDDTALVWRIAPGEDRRRLSAALTVLDRYRTREGLYRTWLAPREAYQCLDPGSDPNPADVAIQMHMLLLLAQVQPPAGRALCGALRQVIDQDRLWVYYRNTPLVPVLRLSDLRRAGCALELPESRMRTPVPGQEVWVSLVRLLNRAQTPGGPPADAVEMQAVLHQLAKDDFALLRKSPPLLYHNDLTATVSRYYWSEDAGYALWLRLYDEQKHLEHPHSSAPLGG
;
A
#
# COMPACT_ATOMS: atom_id res chain seq x y z
N MET A 1 -5.14 -54.55 -1.16
CA MET A 1 -3.88 -54.40 -0.39
C MET A 1 -3.23 -53.10 -0.82
N THR A 2 -3.19 -52.10 0.04
CA THR A 2 -2.39 -50.90 -0.26
C THR A 2 -0.91 -51.30 -0.24
N PRO A 3 -0.15 -51.04 -1.35
CA PRO A 3 1.27 -51.34 -1.34
C PRO A 3 1.96 -50.65 -0.17
N VAL A 4 2.73 -51.44 0.59
CA VAL A 4 3.58 -50.89 1.65
C VAL A 4 4.62 -50.02 0.95
N LEU A 5 4.64 -48.71 1.27
CA LEU A 5 5.62 -47.78 0.73
C LEU A 5 7.03 -48.25 1.13
N GLY A 6 7.86 -48.60 0.15
CA GLY A 6 9.20 -49.06 0.37
C GLY A 6 10.23 -47.93 0.57
N ARG A 7 11.46 -48.31 0.88
CA ARG A 7 12.58 -47.35 1.05
C ARG A 7 12.81 -46.51 -0.22
N ARG A 8 12.51 -47.08 -1.40
CA ARG A 8 12.65 -46.39 -2.71
C ARG A 8 11.67 -45.23 -2.83
N GLU A 9 10.38 -45.47 -2.55
CA GLU A 9 9.37 -44.42 -2.61
C GLU A 9 9.65 -43.30 -1.60
N LEU A 10 10.12 -43.63 -0.41
CA LEU A 10 10.49 -42.62 0.61
C LEU A 10 11.68 -41.77 0.13
N ARG A 11 12.73 -42.40 -0.46
CA ARG A 11 13.87 -41.66 -1.03
C ARG A 11 13.43 -40.76 -2.18
N ALA A 12 12.59 -41.26 -3.08
CA ALA A 12 12.05 -40.46 -4.19
C ALA A 12 11.23 -39.26 -3.69
N SER A 13 10.41 -39.46 -2.67
CA SER A 13 9.64 -38.39 -2.03
C SER A 13 10.55 -37.31 -1.40
N LEU A 14 11.60 -37.72 -0.70
CA LEU A 14 12.56 -36.79 -0.08
C LEU A 14 13.34 -36.00 -1.14
N LEU A 15 13.82 -36.68 -2.19
CA LEU A 15 14.51 -36.00 -3.30
C LEU A 15 13.61 -35.03 -4.04
N LEU A 16 12.34 -35.40 -4.24
CA LEU A 16 11.34 -34.52 -4.85
C LEU A 16 11.03 -33.30 -3.97
N GLY A 17 10.88 -33.53 -2.66
CA GLY A 17 10.71 -32.43 -1.70
C GLY A 17 11.89 -31.47 -1.70
N LEU A 18 13.14 -31.99 -1.72
CA LEU A 18 14.35 -31.17 -1.81
C LEU A 18 14.41 -30.40 -3.14
N PHE A 19 14.08 -31.04 -4.26
CA PHE A 19 14.00 -30.38 -5.57
C PHE A 19 12.98 -29.24 -5.55
N CYS A 20 11.77 -29.47 -5.03
CA CYS A 20 10.75 -28.44 -4.87
C CYS A 20 11.26 -27.28 -4.00
N LEU A 21 11.90 -27.60 -2.86
CA LEU A 21 12.45 -26.59 -1.95
C LEU A 21 13.49 -25.69 -2.65
N LEU A 22 14.38 -26.27 -3.45
CA LEU A 22 15.38 -25.52 -4.23
C LEU A 22 14.71 -24.61 -5.26
N VAL A 23 13.77 -25.15 -6.05
CA VAL A 23 13.06 -24.37 -7.09
C VAL A 23 12.21 -23.25 -6.47
N PHE A 24 11.50 -23.53 -5.36
CA PHE A 24 10.69 -22.53 -4.68
C PHE A 24 11.51 -21.34 -4.15
N ASN A 25 12.79 -21.56 -3.85
CA ASN A 25 13.71 -20.53 -3.37
C ASN A 25 14.55 -19.88 -4.47
N ALA A 26 14.43 -20.31 -5.75
CA ALA A 26 15.26 -19.80 -6.85
C ALA A 26 15.08 -18.30 -7.13
N ASN A 27 13.90 -17.73 -6.85
CA ASN A 27 13.62 -16.31 -7.02
C ASN A 27 14.17 -15.42 -5.89
N ARG A 28 14.63 -15.99 -4.79
CA ARG A 28 15.28 -15.33 -3.64
C ARG A 28 14.47 -14.15 -3.05
N ARG A 29 13.14 -14.23 -3.05
CA ARG A 29 12.24 -13.23 -2.49
C ARG A 29 10.98 -13.86 -1.90
N ALA A 30 10.31 -13.17 -0.97
CA ALA A 30 8.96 -13.48 -0.52
C ALA A 30 7.93 -12.73 -1.39
N ILE A 31 6.78 -13.36 -1.67
CA ILE A 31 5.63 -12.71 -2.33
C ILE A 31 4.55 -12.58 -1.26
N SER A 32 4.76 -11.63 -0.38
CA SER A 32 3.94 -11.41 0.82
C SER A 32 2.78 -10.47 0.56
N ALA A 33 1.77 -10.54 1.41
CA ALA A 33 0.69 -9.58 1.49
C ALA A 33 0.31 -9.36 2.95
N GLY A 34 -0.52 -8.37 3.25
CA GLY A 34 -0.97 -8.10 4.61
C GLY A 34 -1.51 -9.32 5.35
N ASP A 35 -2.14 -10.25 4.62
CA ASP A 35 -2.65 -11.53 5.16
C ASP A 35 -1.55 -12.43 5.74
N THR A 36 -0.30 -12.30 5.29
CA THR A 36 0.81 -13.16 5.72
C THR A 36 1.64 -12.56 6.86
N TYR A 37 1.51 -11.27 7.11
CA TYR A 37 2.35 -10.57 8.09
C TYR A 37 2.18 -11.07 9.53
N PRO A 38 0.99 -11.40 10.04
CA PRO A 38 0.89 -12.00 11.37
C PRO A 38 1.69 -13.29 11.51
N ALA A 39 1.62 -14.16 10.50
CA ALA A 39 2.38 -15.41 10.50
C ALA A 39 3.90 -15.18 10.36
N ARG A 40 4.32 -14.06 9.74
CA ARG A 40 5.73 -13.64 9.66
C ARG A 40 6.29 -13.22 11.01
N TYR A 41 5.54 -12.47 11.82
CA TYR A 41 6.04 -11.84 13.05
C TYR A 41 5.69 -12.58 14.35
N LEU A 42 4.54 -13.23 14.45
CA LEU A 42 4.11 -13.92 15.66
C LEU A 42 5.11 -14.98 16.19
N PRO A 43 5.82 -15.76 15.35
CA PRO A 43 6.86 -16.66 15.86
C PRO A 43 7.94 -15.96 16.68
N PHE A 44 8.30 -14.74 16.35
CA PHE A 44 9.24 -13.94 17.15
C PHE A 44 8.62 -13.50 18.49
N ALA A 45 7.34 -13.11 18.49
CA ALA A 45 6.62 -12.79 19.74
C ALA A 45 6.52 -14.03 20.67
N ILE A 46 6.24 -15.20 20.10
CA ILE A 46 6.17 -16.46 20.83
C ILE A 46 7.51 -16.76 21.53
N TRP A 47 8.62 -16.68 20.82
CA TRP A 47 9.93 -17.05 21.38
C TRP A 47 10.55 -16.00 22.29
N ARG A 48 10.30 -14.72 22.01
CA ARG A 48 10.90 -13.64 22.81
C ARG A 48 10.05 -13.23 24.01
N TYR A 49 8.73 -13.20 23.82
CA TYR A 49 7.81 -12.62 24.82
C TYR A 49 6.79 -13.63 25.35
N HIS A 50 6.88 -14.89 24.90
CA HIS A 50 5.99 -15.99 25.33
C HIS A 50 4.50 -15.68 25.16
N THR A 51 4.16 -14.97 24.07
CA THR A 51 2.79 -14.54 23.77
C THR A 51 2.44 -14.73 22.30
N VAL A 52 1.15 -14.91 22.03
CA VAL A 52 0.56 -14.87 20.68
C VAL A 52 -0.12 -13.53 20.38
N LEU A 53 0.05 -12.54 21.27
CA LEU A 53 -0.37 -11.17 21.03
C LEU A 53 0.71 -10.43 20.23
N LEU A 54 0.29 -9.40 19.47
CA LEU A 54 1.18 -8.60 18.66
C LEU A 54 1.75 -7.37 19.39
N ASP A 55 1.19 -6.99 20.57
CA ASP A 55 1.61 -5.82 21.33
C ASP A 55 3.12 -5.61 21.40
N PRO A 56 3.92 -6.64 21.82
CA PRO A 56 5.33 -6.40 22.06
C PRO A 56 6.18 -6.37 20.78
N ILE A 57 5.63 -6.86 19.65
CA ILE A 57 6.36 -6.92 18.38
C ILE A 57 5.90 -5.85 17.38
N ALA A 58 4.65 -5.38 17.50
CA ALA A 58 4.09 -4.38 16.58
C ALA A 58 4.96 -3.11 16.47
N PRO A 59 5.48 -2.50 17.55
CA PRO A 59 6.32 -1.33 17.47
C PRO A 59 7.66 -1.56 16.75
N LEU A 60 8.08 -2.82 16.64
CA LEU A 60 9.33 -3.22 15.98
C LEU A 60 9.13 -3.55 14.50
N THR A 61 7.90 -3.55 14.00
CA THR A 61 7.62 -3.81 12.59
C THR A 61 7.51 -2.51 11.81
N ALA A 62 7.98 -2.49 10.58
CA ALA A 62 7.91 -1.32 9.71
C ALA A 62 6.47 -0.82 9.51
N GLN A 63 5.47 -1.71 9.61
CA GLN A 63 4.05 -1.41 9.42
C GLN A 63 3.31 -1.10 10.73
N GLY A 64 3.84 -1.49 11.88
CA GLY A 64 3.22 -1.23 13.19
C GLY A 64 3.39 0.20 13.68
N ARG A 65 4.13 1.03 12.97
CA ARG A 65 4.41 2.44 13.29
C ARG A 65 3.55 3.45 12.52
N GLY A 66 2.73 2.98 11.59
CA GLY A 66 1.75 3.82 10.90
C GLY A 66 0.34 3.59 11.42
N ASP A 67 -0.64 4.26 10.81
CA ASP A 67 -2.08 4.08 11.07
C ASP A 67 -2.47 2.60 10.97
N GLY A 68 -2.41 1.88 12.07
CA GLY A 68 -2.69 0.48 12.30
C GLY A 68 -2.83 -0.38 11.04
N ALA A 69 -1.81 -1.16 10.73
CA ALA A 69 -1.92 -2.07 9.61
C ALA A 69 -3.19 -2.91 9.77
N PHE A 70 -4.00 -3.05 8.73
CA PHE A 70 -5.31 -3.73 8.78
C PHE A 70 -5.26 -5.16 9.33
N TRP A 71 -4.09 -5.80 9.33
CA TRP A 71 -3.86 -7.13 9.86
C TRP A 71 -3.64 -7.17 11.39
N MET A 72 -3.52 -6.02 12.03
CA MET A 72 -3.47 -5.82 13.48
C MET A 72 -4.78 -5.21 13.96
N VAL A 73 -5.41 -5.82 14.93
CA VAL A 73 -6.70 -5.35 15.47
C VAL A 73 -6.54 -5.08 16.95
N THR A 74 -6.86 -3.85 17.38
CA THR A 74 -6.89 -3.50 18.80
C THR A 74 -8.23 -3.93 19.38
N VAL A 75 -8.18 -4.76 20.43
CA VAL A 75 -9.37 -5.24 21.15
C VAL A 75 -9.74 -4.30 22.29
N PRO A 76 -10.98 -4.37 22.83
CA PRO A 76 -11.44 -3.47 23.91
C PRO A 76 -10.54 -3.47 25.17
N GLY A 77 -9.75 -4.53 25.41
CA GLY A 77 -8.76 -4.59 26.49
C GLY A 77 -7.45 -3.84 26.23
N GLY A 78 -7.34 -3.13 25.09
CA GLY A 78 -6.12 -2.40 24.70
C GLY A 78 -5.04 -3.25 24.06
N HIS A 79 -5.23 -4.56 23.98
CA HIS A 79 -4.28 -5.48 23.33
C HIS A 79 -4.41 -5.46 21.80
N THR A 80 -3.30 -5.71 21.11
CA THR A 80 -3.24 -5.87 19.67
C THR A 80 -3.14 -7.33 19.29
N ILE A 81 -4.10 -7.82 18.53
CA ILE A 81 -4.16 -9.21 18.07
C ILE A 81 -4.07 -9.31 16.55
N SER A 82 -3.77 -10.50 16.06
CA SER A 82 -3.84 -10.81 14.63
C SER A 82 -5.29 -10.82 14.15
N LEU A 83 -5.56 -10.19 13.00
CA LEU A 83 -6.82 -10.37 12.27
C LEU A 83 -7.04 -11.82 11.86
N TYR A 84 -5.94 -12.54 11.57
CA TYR A 84 -5.94 -13.90 11.04
C TYR A 84 -5.69 -14.94 12.13
N PRO A 85 -6.16 -16.20 11.95
CA PRO A 85 -5.95 -17.28 12.91
C PRO A 85 -4.48 -17.55 13.22
N VAL A 86 -4.19 -17.93 14.46
CA VAL A 86 -2.83 -18.10 14.97
C VAL A 86 -2.26 -19.52 14.81
N VAL A 87 -2.99 -20.46 14.20
CA VAL A 87 -2.57 -21.87 14.05
C VAL A 87 -1.27 -21.98 13.24
N LEU A 88 -1.24 -21.35 12.06
CA LEU A 88 -0.04 -21.36 11.21
C LEU A 88 1.20 -20.82 11.95
N PRO A 89 1.22 -19.58 12.50
CA PRO A 89 2.39 -19.06 13.19
C PRO A 89 2.82 -19.91 14.40
N VAL A 90 1.89 -20.50 15.14
CA VAL A 90 2.21 -21.39 16.27
C VAL A 90 2.91 -22.67 15.79
N LEU A 91 2.40 -23.30 14.73
CA LEU A 91 2.97 -24.55 14.22
C LEU A 91 4.35 -24.37 13.59
N ILE A 92 4.60 -23.24 12.94
CA ILE A 92 5.90 -22.96 12.31
C ILE A 92 6.90 -22.28 13.26
N ALA A 93 6.47 -21.83 14.46
CA ALA A 93 7.34 -21.15 15.41
C ALA A 93 8.67 -21.88 15.68
N PRO A 94 8.74 -23.21 15.78
CA PRO A 94 10.02 -23.91 15.96
C PRO A 94 11.02 -23.68 14.82
N LEU A 95 10.56 -23.44 13.59
CA LEU A 95 11.45 -23.16 12.45
C LEU A 95 12.18 -21.83 12.60
N TYR A 96 11.66 -20.91 13.41
CA TYR A 96 12.23 -19.57 13.62
C TYR A 96 13.36 -19.53 14.67
N LEU A 97 13.62 -20.62 15.39
CA LEU A 97 14.67 -20.68 16.42
C LEU A 97 16.04 -20.18 15.94
N PRO A 98 16.54 -20.53 14.72
CA PRO A 98 17.82 -20.01 14.24
C PRO A 98 17.84 -18.49 14.09
N ALA A 99 16.75 -17.89 13.58
CA ALA A 99 16.62 -16.45 13.41
C ALA A 99 16.53 -15.73 14.77
N VAL A 100 15.79 -16.31 15.73
CA VAL A 100 15.71 -15.82 17.12
C VAL A 100 17.08 -15.84 17.76
N ALA A 101 17.84 -16.94 17.62
CA ALA A 101 19.20 -17.05 18.14
C ALA A 101 20.15 -16.02 17.51
N THR A 102 19.97 -15.72 16.24
CA THR A 102 20.72 -14.68 15.53
C THR A 102 20.42 -13.30 16.11
N LEU A 103 19.14 -12.96 16.30
CA LEU A 103 18.72 -11.68 16.90
C LEU A 103 19.22 -11.54 18.35
N HIS A 104 19.24 -12.63 19.13
CA HIS A 104 19.82 -12.59 20.49
C HIS A 104 21.32 -12.28 20.49
N ARG A 105 22.07 -12.77 19.50
CA ARG A 105 23.52 -12.51 19.38
C ARG A 105 23.85 -11.13 18.81
N GLN A 106 23.09 -10.68 17.82
CA GLN A 106 23.39 -9.46 17.03
C GLN A 106 22.59 -8.22 17.46
N GLY A 107 21.62 -8.40 18.37
CA GLY A 107 20.68 -7.36 18.82
C GLY A 107 19.39 -7.32 18.00
N TRP A 108 18.31 -7.01 18.70
CA TRP A 108 16.96 -6.86 18.16
C TRP A 108 16.76 -5.44 17.65
N THR A 109 17.24 -5.17 16.44
CA THR A 109 16.89 -3.94 15.73
C THR A 109 15.76 -4.21 14.75
N ASP A 110 15.00 -3.17 14.43
CA ASP A 110 13.84 -3.29 13.54
C ASP A 110 14.24 -3.75 12.15
N ALA A 111 15.33 -3.21 11.61
CA ALA A 111 15.85 -3.60 10.29
C ALA A 111 16.23 -5.09 10.25
N ARG A 112 16.92 -5.59 11.29
CA ARG A 112 17.29 -7.02 11.37
C ARG A 112 16.08 -7.91 11.56
N LEU A 113 15.13 -7.48 12.40
CA LEU A 113 13.89 -8.23 12.60
C LEU A 113 13.13 -8.35 11.27
N ASP A 114 12.92 -7.24 10.53
CA ASP A 114 12.21 -7.25 9.26
C ASP A 114 12.91 -8.10 8.20
N HIS A 115 14.23 -7.99 8.11
CA HIS A 115 15.02 -8.82 7.19
C HIS A 115 14.90 -10.30 7.52
N LEU A 116 15.18 -10.69 8.77
CA LEU A 116 15.09 -12.09 9.18
C LEU A 116 13.66 -12.62 9.10
N ALA A 117 12.66 -11.78 9.39
CA ALA A 117 11.26 -12.16 9.28
C ALA A 117 10.88 -12.50 7.83
N ARG A 118 11.34 -11.72 6.84
CA ARG A 118 11.14 -12.01 5.40
C ARG A 118 11.85 -13.28 4.96
N VAL A 119 13.10 -13.47 5.40
CA VAL A 119 13.85 -14.70 5.11
C VAL A 119 13.14 -15.92 5.69
N MET A 120 12.73 -15.84 6.96
CA MET A 120 12.05 -16.95 7.63
C MET A 120 10.67 -17.23 7.07
N GLU A 121 9.91 -16.20 6.70
CA GLU A 121 8.63 -16.35 5.99
C GLU A 121 8.82 -17.16 4.71
N LYS A 122 9.79 -16.77 3.88
CA LYS A 122 10.10 -17.48 2.63
C LYS A 122 10.52 -18.93 2.86
N LEU A 123 11.46 -19.16 3.77
CA LEU A 123 11.99 -20.50 4.07
C LEU A 123 10.91 -21.40 4.66
N ALA A 124 10.14 -20.94 5.64
CA ALA A 124 9.08 -21.71 6.27
C ALA A 124 7.95 -22.04 5.26
N ALA A 125 7.50 -21.08 4.47
CA ALA A 125 6.50 -21.31 3.43
C ALA A 125 6.99 -22.34 2.39
N SER A 126 8.22 -22.17 1.90
CA SER A 126 8.83 -23.11 0.94
C SER A 126 8.96 -24.51 1.50
N LEU A 127 9.34 -24.64 2.79
CA LEU A 127 9.47 -25.94 3.46
C LEU A 127 8.11 -26.62 3.60
N VAL A 128 7.07 -25.91 4.04
CA VAL A 128 5.71 -26.43 4.16
C VAL A 128 5.19 -26.91 2.81
N ALA A 129 5.35 -26.11 1.76
CA ALA A 129 4.92 -26.48 0.41
C ALA A 129 5.73 -27.64 -0.18
N ALA A 130 7.04 -27.70 0.05
CA ALA A 130 7.88 -28.82 -0.37
C ALA A 130 7.52 -30.12 0.33
N LEU A 131 7.22 -30.05 1.64
CA LEU A 131 6.73 -31.18 2.43
C LEU A 131 5.37 -31.66 1.92
N SER A 132 4.46 -30.73 1.58
CA SER A 132 3.17 -31.06 0.99
C SER A 132 3.33 -31.79 -0.33
N ALA A 133 4.22 -31.35 -1.23
CA ALA A 133 4.52 -32.03 -2.49
C ALA A 133 5.11 -33.43 -2.26
N ALA A 134 6.06 -33.57 -1.32
CA ALA A 134 6.66 -34.85 -0.96
C ALA A 134 5.61 -35.86 -0.42
N LEU A 135 4.72 -35.40 0.46
CA LEU A 135 3.66 -36.24 1.01
C LEU A 135 2.57 -36.56 -0.04
N LEU A 136 2.26 -35.61 -0.93
CA LEU A 136 1.35 -35.85 -2.06
C LEU A 136 1.88 -36.93 -2.97
N TYR A 137 3.18 -36.94 -3.30
CA TYR A 137 3.80 -38.03 -4.07
C TYR A 137 3.57 -39.40 -3.39
N LEU A 138 3.79 -39.51 -2.09
CA LEU A 138 3.55 -40.76 -1.36
C LEU A 138 2.06 -41.17 -1.39
N LEU A 139 1.16 -40.19 -1.27
CA LEU A 139 -0.27 -40.42 -1.39
C LEU A 139 -0.65 -40.96 -2.77
N LEU A 140 -0.15 -40.34 -3.84
CA LEU A 140 -0.44 -40.74 -5.21
C LEU A 140 0.18 -42.09 -5.58
N ARG A 141 1.36 -42.42 -5.04
CA ARG A 141 2.01 -43.73 -5.23
C ARG A 141 1.19 -44.92 -4.72
N ARG A 142 0.30 -44.69 -3.78
CA ARG A 142 -0.62 -45.73 -3.32
C ARG A 142 -1.64 -46.15 -4.39
N ARG A 143 -1.84 -45.32 -5.43
CA ARG A 143 -2.92 -45.49 -6.40
C ARG A 143 -2.46 -45.44 -7.86
N ALA A 144 -1.25 -44.93 -8.12
CA ALA A 144 -0.75 -44.71 -9.45
C ALA A 144 0.67 -45.26 -9.67
N ALA A 145 1.01 -45.51 -10.93
CA ALA A 145 2.38 -45.80 -11.35
C ALA A 145 3.30 -44.61 -11.03
N GLU A 146 4.59 -44.85 -10.87
CA GLU A 146 5.60 -43.87 -10.49
C GLU A 146 5.58 -42.63 -11.41
N SER A 147 5.52 -42.84 -12.73
CA SER A 147 5.48 -41.76 -13.73
C SER A 147 4.24 -40.85 -13.62
N THR A 148 3.07 -41.45 -13.34
CA THR A 148 1.83 -40.69 -13.15
C THR A 148 1.86 -39.93 -11.83
N ALA A 149 2.33 -40.57 -10.75
CA ALA A 149 2.45 -39.90 -9.44
C ALA A 149 3.45 -38.74 -9.52
N LEU A 150 4.60 -38.93 -10.14
CA LEU A 150 5.61 -37.87 -10.34
C LEU A 150 5.05 -36.71 -11.19
N LEU A 151 4.43 -37.00 -12.34
CA LEU A 151 3.85 -35.99 -13.22
C LEU A 151 2.80 -35.15 -12.47
N LEU A 152 1.88 -35.77 -11.78
CA LEU A 152 0.83 -35.06 -11.03
C LEU A 152 1.39 -34.28 -9.85
N THR A 153 2.43 -34.77 -9.18
CA THR A 153 3.09 -34.03 -8.10
C THR A 153 3.83 -32.82 -8.63
N LEU A 154 4.51 -32.92 -9.76
CA LEU A 154 5.17 -31.79 -10.41
C LEU A 154 4.14 -30.77 -10.94
N ALA A 155 3.02 -31.24 -11.51
CA ALA A 155 1.92 -30.38 -11.93
C ALA A 155 1.29 -29.65 -10.73
N TYR A 156 1.14 -30.31 -9.59
CA TYR A 156 0.73 -29.69 -8.33
C TYR A 156 1.73 -28.63 -7.87
N ALA A 157 3.00 -29.01 -7.76
CA ALA A 157 4.03 -28.14 -7.19
C ALA A 157 4.31 -26.89 -8.04
N PHE A 158 4.29 -27.02 -9.38
CA PHE A 158 4.74 -25.97 -10.30
C PHE A 158 3.67 -25.45 -11.27
N GLY A 159 2.59 -26.17 -11.48
CA GLY A 159 1.50 -25.78 -12.37
C GLY A 159 0.24 -25.30 -11.63
N THR A 160 0.36 -24.99 -10.36
CA THR A 160 -0.74 -24.46 -9.53
C THR A 160 -0.26 -23.35 -8.61
N THR A 161 -1.20 -22.65 -7.96
CA THR A 161 -0.91 -21.63 -6.97
C THR A 161 -0.08 -22.10 -5.76
N THR A 162 0.16 -23.42 -5.62
CA THR A 162 1.14 -23.96 -4.66
C THR A 162 2.51 -23.30 -4.83
N TRP A 163 2.93 -23.02 -6.09
CA TRP A 163 4.21 -22.34 -6.32
C TRP A 163 4.18 -20.88 -5.87
N VAL A 164 3.21 -20.08 -6.32
CA VAL A 164 3.24 -18.61 -6.11
C VAL A 164 2.57 -18.17 -4.82
N VAL A 165 1.57 -18.90 -4.33
CA VAL A 165 0.87 -18.58 -3.08
C VAL A 165 1.51 -19.35 -1.92
N SER A 166 1.45 -20.68 -1.94
CA SER A 166 1.80 -21.50 -0.76
C SER A 166 3.30 -21.52 -0.46
N SER A 167 4.18 -21.44 -1.49
CA SER A 167 5.62 -21.55 -1.29
C SER A 167 6.36 -20.21 -1.17
N GLN A 168 5.70 -19.10 -1.47
CA GLN A 168 6.39 -17.81 -1.55
C GLN A 168 6.21 -16.94 -0.31
N ALA A 169 5.15 -17.16 0.47
CA ALA A 169 4.88 -16.46 1.72
C ALA A 169 3.99 -17.32 2.64
N LEU A 170 3.86 -16.92 3.89
CA LEU A 170 3.12 -17.68 4.91
C LEU A 170 1.61 -17.45 4.81
N TRP A 171 1.06 -17.73 3.64
CA TRP A 171 -0.38 -17.84 3.47
C TRP A 171 -0.88 -19.08 4.21
N GLN A 172 -2.04 -18.99 4.84
CA GLN A 172 -2.68 -20.13 5.54
C GLN A 172 -2.98 -21.31 4.60
N HIS A 173 -3.08 -21.03 3.30
CA HIS A 173 -3.28 -22.02 2.24
C HIS A 173 -2.20 -23.11 2.21
N GLY A 174 -0.92 -22.75 2.34
CA GLY A 174 0.17 -23.73 2.29
C GLY A 174 0.08 -24.76 3.41
N LEU A 175 -0.27 -24.33 4.63
CA LEU A 175 -0.50 -25.25 5.74
C LEU A 175 -1.79 -26.07 5.52
N ALA A 176 -2.85 -25.46 4.97
CA ALA A 176 -4.10 -26.18 4.67
C ALA A 176 -3.86 -27.33 3.68
N GLU A 177 -3.11 -27.10 2.59
CA GLU A 177 -2.72 -28.15 1.64
C GLU A 177 -1.98 -29.30 2.32
N LEU A 178 -1.00 -28.99 3.16
CA LEU A 178 -0.22 -29.99 3.90
C LEU A 178 -1.11 -30.84 4.83
N LEU A 179 -1.99 -30.18 5.59
CA LEU A 179 -2.91 -30.85 6.52
C LEU A 179 -3.92 -31.74 5.78
N VAL A 180 -4.49 -31.25 4.66
CA VAL A 180 -5.43 -32.02 3.81
C VAL A 180 -4.73 -33.27 3.26
N ILE A 181 -3.52 -33.15 2.73
CA ILE A 181 -2.74 -34.32 2.25
C ILE A 181 -2.48 -35.29 3.40
N GLY A 182 -2.16 -34.78 4.58
CA GLY A 182 -1.99 -35.58 5.79
C GLY A 182 -3.25 -36.38 6.15
N VAL A 183 -4.41 -35.74 6.14
CA VAL A 183 -5.72 -36.42 6.35
C VAL A 183 -5.95 -37.50 5.30
N LEU A 184 -5.74 -37.21 4.02
CA LEU A 184 -5.90 -38.20 2.94
C LEU A 184 -4.95 -39.38 3.09
N LEU A 185 -3.69 -39.17 3.49
CA LEU A 185 -2.72 -40.24 3.79
C LEU A 185 -3.19 -41.13 4.93
N LEU A 186 -3.83 -40.57 5.94
CA LEU A 186 -4.37 -41.35 7.05
C LEU A 186 -5.61 -42.15 6.64
N LEU A 187 -6.58 -41.48 6.01
CA LEU A 187 -7.88 -42.04 5.64
C LEU A 187 -7.78 -43.10 4.50
N THR A 188 -6.74 -43.08 3.69
CA THR A 188 -6.49 -44.09 2.65
C THR A 188 -5.78 -45.35 3.18
N GLY A 189 -5.47 -45.43 4.46
CA GLY A 189 -4.85 -46.57 5.13
C GLY A 189 -5.80 -47.29 6.10
N PRO A 190 -5.35 -48.39 6.72
CA PRO A 190 -6.14 -49.06 7.73
C PRO A 190 -6.33 -48.20 8.99
N CYS A 191 -7.53 -48.23 9.57
CA CYS A 191 -7.80 -47.52 10.82
C CYS A 191 -7.11 -48.17 12.01
N THR A 192 -6.20 -47.44 12.66
CA THR A 192 -5.62 -47.76 13.96
C THR A 192 -5.88 -46.62 14.94
N VAL A 193 -5.73 -46.84 16.22
CA VAL A 193 -5.93 -45.79 17.24
C VAL A 193 -5.06 -44.55 16.94
N PRO A 194 -3.73 -44.67 16.74
CA PRO A 194 -2.91 -43.49 16.42
C PRO A 194 -3.36 -42.75 15.16
N ARG A 195 -3.78 -43.47 14.13
CA ARG A 195 -4.25 -42.87 12.88
C ARG A 195 -5.61 -42.17 13.04
N ALA A 196 -6.53 -42.73 13.84
CA ALA A 196 -7.80 -42.07 14.11
C ALA A 196 -7.60 -40.77 14.91
N LEU A 197 -6.73 -40.79 15.92
CA LEU A 197 -6.36 -39.61 16.69
C LEU A 197 -5.67 -38.57 15.81
N ALA A 198 -4.70 -38.98 14.98
CA ALA A 198 -3.99 -38.07 14.07
C ALA A 198 -4.94 -37.48 13.02
N ALA A 199 -5.84 -38.26 12.41
CA ALA A 199 -6.82 -37.77 11.44
C ALA A 199 -7.76 -36.75 12.08
N GLY A 200 -8.25 -36.99 13.29
CA GLY A 200 -9.06 -36.04 14.04
C GLY A 200 -8.29 -34.76 14.32
N LEU A 201 -7.07 -34.84 14.85
CA LEU A 201 -6.22 -33.70 15.16
C LEU A 201 -6.00 -32.83 13.90
N LEU A 202 -5.66 -33.45 12.76
CA LEU A 202 -5.46 -32.72 11.51
C LEU A 202 -6.76 -32.06 11.01
N CYS A 203 -7.92 -32.70 11.10
CA CYS A 203 -9.20 -32.09 10.76
C CYS A 203 -9.50 -30.86 11.62
N GLY A 204 -9.27 -30.93 12.92
CA GLY A 204 -9.44 -29.79 13.81
C GLY A 204 -8.46 -28.65 13.52
N LEU A 205 -7.20 -28.97 13.16
CA LEU A 205 -6.21 -27.98 12.73
C LEU A 205 -6.60 -27.31 11.40
N ILE A 206 -7.16 -28.04 10.43
CA ILE A 206 -7.67 -27.45 9.15
C ILE A 206 -8.71 -26.38 9.48
N ALA A 207 -9.71 -26.71 10.30
CA ALA A 207 -10.78 -25.78 10.67
C ALA A 207 -10.25 -24.57 11.46
N GLY A 208 -9.31 -24.79 12.38
CA GLY A 208 -8.69 -23.72 13.18
C GLY A 208 -7.68 -22.85 12.41
N ASN A 209 -7.00 -23.41 11.41
CA ASN A 209 -6.04 -22.69 10.59
C ASN A 209 -6.75 -21.66 9.67
N ARG A 210 -7.91 -22.05 9.12
CA ARG A 210 -8.65 -21.20 8.20
C ARG A 210 -10.15 -21.46 8.33
N PRO A 211 -10.97 -20.54 8.87
CA PRO A 211 -12.38 -20.78 9.13
C PRO A 211 -13.19 -21.25 7.92
N PRO A 212 -13.00 -20.75 6.67
CA PRO A 212 -13.69 -21.30 5.50
C PRO A 212 -13.40 -22.79 5.24
N ASP A 213 -12.22 -23.29 5.61
CA ASP A 213 -11.81 -24.68 5.40
C ASP A 213 -12.47 -25.64 6.42
N ALA A 214 -13.22 -25.10 7.40
CA ALA A 214 -14.06 -25.93 8.27
C ALA A 214 -15.04 -26.79 7.46
N VAL A 215 -15.45 -26.32 6.27
CA VAL A 215 -16.30 -27.08 5.35
C VAL A 215 -15.56 -28.32 4.81
N LEU A 216 -14.28 -28.18 4.45
CA LEU A 216 -13.43 -29.31 4.05
C LEU A 216 -13.18 -30.27 5.21
N ALA A 217 -12.83 -29.70 6.37
CA ALA A 217 -12.63 -30.49 7.58
C ALA A 217 -13.87 -31.30 7.96
N ALA A 218 -15.08 -30.69 7.84
CA ALA A 218 -16.34 -31.36 8.10
C ALA A 218 -16.62 -32.49 7.11
N ALA A 219 -16.40 -32.25 5.80
CA ALA A 219 -16.63 -33.26 4.76
C ALA A 219 -15.67 -34.45 4.91
N LEU A 220 -14.38 -34.21 5.10
CA LEU A 220 -13.38 -35.25 5.32
C LEU A 220 -13.57 -35.92 6.67
N GLY A 221 -13.92 -35.17 7.71
CA GLY A 221 -14.22 -35.66 9.05
C GLY A 221 -15.44 -36.58 9.08
N ALA A 222 -16.51 -36.25 8.36
CA ALA A 222 -17.71 -37.09 8.23
C ALA A 222 -17.36 -38.46 7.64
N TYR A 223 -16.57 -38.50 6.57
CA TYR A 223 -16.03 -39.76 6.08
C TYR A 223 -15.09 -40.42 7.10
N GLY A 224 -14.26 -39.64 7.78
CA GLY A 224 -13.35 -40.11 8.83
C GLY A 224 -14.10 -40.82 9.98
N LEU A 225 -15.24 -40.31 10.42
CA LEU A 225 -16.08 -40.96 11.43
C LEU A 225 -16.58 -42.34 10.95
N PHE A 226 -17.01 -42.42 9.69
CA PHE A 226 -17.39 -43.68 9.07
C PHE A 226 -16.21 -44.64 8.98
N TRP A 227 -15.04 -44.18 8.49
CA TRP A 227 -13.80 -44.92 8.36
C TRP A 227 -13.30 -45.44 9.76
N ALA A 228 -13.44 -44.62 10.81
CA ALA A 228 -13.00 -44.93 12.15
C ALA A 228 -13.91 -45.96 12.85
N GLY A 229 -15.18 -46.06 12.46
CA GLY A 229 -16.14 -47.00 13.02
C GLY A 229 -16.19 -46.93 14.58
N ARG A 230 -15.79 -47.98 15.29
CA ARG A 230 -15.76 -47.98 16.76
C ARG A 230 -14.81 -46.94 17.37
N ARG A 231 -13.87 -46.38 16.60
CA ARG A 231 -12.92 -45.36 17.05
C ARG A 231 -13.36 -43.93 16.70
N ALA A 232 -14.59 -43.77 16.20
CA ALA A 232 -15.14 -42.46 15.79
C ALA A 232 -15.11 -41.43 16.93
N ALA A 233 -15.39 -41.86 18.16
CA ALA A 233 -15.30 -41.00 19.34
C ALA A 233 -13.89 -40.44 19.59
N LEU A 234 -12.85 -41.27 19.35
CA LEU A 234 -11.44 -40.84 19.48
C LEU A 234 -11.07 -39.80 18.40
N LEU A 235 -11.53 -40.03 17.16
CA LEU A 235 -11.34 -39.09 16.08
C LEU A 235 -12.05 -37.76 16.38
N ALA A 236 -13.29 -37.80 16.82
CA ALA A 236 -14.07 -36.59 17.15
C ALA A 236 -13.43 -35.80 18.31
N ALA A 237 -13.02 -36.51 19.40
CA ALA A 237 -12.35 -35.88 20.54
C ALA A 237 -11.02 -35.23 20.12
N ALA A 238 -10.22 -35.90 19.28
CA ALA A 238 -8.97 -35.37 18.78
C ALA A 238 -9.19 -34.13 17.84
N ALA A 239 -10.29 -34.10 17.07
CA ALA A 239 -10.65 -32.95 16.26
C ALA A 239 -11.11 -31.76 17.12
N ALA A 240 -11.84 -32.06 18.20
CA ALA A 240 -12.35 -31.02 19.10
C ALA A 240 -11.21 -30.29 19.86
N LEU A 241 -10.06 -30.95 20.09
CA LEU A 241 -8.96 -30.36 20.86
C LEU A 241 -8.39 -29.06 20.19
N PRO A 242 -7.83 -29.08 18.97
CA PRO A 242 -7.31 -27.86 18.36
C PRO A 242 -8.42 -26.84 18.03
N ALA A 243 -9.61 -27.29 17.65
CA ALA A 243 -10.73 -26.40 17.43
C ALA A 243 -11.16 -25.67 18.71
N GLY A 244 -11.18 -26.40 19.84
CA GLY A 244 -11.48 -25.84 21.16
C GLY A 244 -10.40 -24.86 21.65
N LEU A 245 -9.12 -25.17 21.42
CA LEU A 245 -8.02 -24.26 21.78
C LEU A 245 -8.08 -22.95 20.99
N VAL A 246 -8.37 -23.01 19.67
CA VAL A 246 -8.56 -21.80 18.85
C VAL A 246 -9.79 -21.01 19.31
N LEU A 247 -10.88 -21.69 19.66
CA LEU A 247 -12.08 -21.05 20.19
C LEU A 247 -11.81 -20.35 21.53
N LEU A 248 -11.10 -21.00 22.45
CA LEU A 248 -10.71 -20.41 23.73
C LEU A 248 -9.80 -19.19 23.54
N TYR A 249 -8.86 -19.27 22.60
CA TYR A 249 -8.04 -18.12 22.23
C TYR A 249 -8.90 -16.96 21.69
N ASN A 250 -9.79 -17.24 20.75
CA ASN A 250 -10.66 -16.22 20.16
C ASN A 250 -11.55 -15.54 21.21
N LEU A 251 -12.14 -16.33 22.10
CA LEU A 251 -12.98 -15.80 23.20
C LEU A 251 -12.16 -14.99 24.20
N GLY A 252 -10.98 -15.48 24.58
CA GLY A 252 -10.11 -14.80 25.53
C GLY A 252 -9.46 -13.54 24.99
N ALA A 253 -8.97 -13.58 23.74
CA ALA A 253 -8.24 -12.47 23.14
C ALA A 253 -9.14 -11.46 22.43
N ALA A 254 -10.21 -11.89 21.74
CA ALA A 254 -11.07 -11.03 20.92
C ALA A 254 -12.51 -10.87 21.46
N GLY A 255 -12.88 -11.61 22.50
CA GLY A 255 -14.22 -11.57 23.09
C GLY A 255 -15.34 -12.15 22.20
N ASN A 256 -14.99 -12.86 21.10
CA ASN A 256 -15.96 -13.45 20.18
C ASN A 256 -15.44 -14.75 19.55
N PHE A 257 -16.35 -15.54 18.94
CA PHE A 257 -16.00 -16.85 18.38
C PHE A 257 -15.13 -16.80 17.13
N ALA A 258 -15.23 -15.71 16.35
CA ALA A 258 -14.54 -15.55 15.07
C ALA A 258 -13.15 -14.92 15.22
N GLY A 259 -12.73 -14.56 16.45
CA GLY A 259 -11.45 -13.91 16.70
C GLY A 259 -11.35 -12.55 16.04
N GLY A 260 -10.20 -12.25 15.41
CA GLY A 260 -9.99 -10.98 14.70
C GLY A 260 -11.02 -10.71 13.60
N TYR A 261 -11.45 -11.74 12.89
CA TYR A 261 -12.51 -11.60 11.87
C TYR A 261 -13.84 -11.10 12.44
N GLY A 262 -14.20 -11.45 13.67
CA GLY A 262 -15.43 -10.98 14.31
C GLY A 262 -15.43 -9.50 14.64
N LEU A 263 -14.27 -8.85 14.69
CA LEU A 263 -14.12 -7.43 15.02
C LEU A 263 -14.24 -6.50 13.80
N VAL A 264 -14.09 -7.02 12.58
CA VAL A 264 -13.98 -6.22 11.35
C VAL A 264 -15.27 -6.16 10.53
N GLY A 265 -16.38 -6.73 11.00
CA GLY A 265 -17.71 -6.56 10.42
C GLY A 265 -17.86 -7.04 8.97
N HIS A 266 -17.80 -8.36 8.72
CA HIS A 266 -17.84 -8.96 7.38
C HIS A 266 -19.25 -9.23 6.82
N ALA A 267 -20.31 -8.60 7.29
CA ALA A 267 -21.68 -8.86 6.83
C ALA A 267 -21.86 -8.70 5.30
N ARG A 268 -21.05 -7.87 4.65
CA ARG A 268 -21.09 -7.66 3.20
C ARG A 268 -20.23 -8.65 2.40
N PHE A 269 -19.37 -9.43 3.03
CA PHE A 269 -18.42 -10.32 2.36
C PHE A 269 -19.13 -11.45 1.56
N PHE A 270 -20.27 -11.93 2.02
CA PHE A 270 -21.03 -13.04 1.41
C PHE A 270 -22.25 -12.60 0.58
N GLN A 271 -22.29 -11.37 0.07
CA GLN A 271 -23.43 -10.83 -0.66
C GLN A 271 -23.29 -10.86 -2.19
N HIS A 272 -22.21 -11.47 -2.70
CA HIS A 272 -21.98 -11.53 -4.14
C HIS A 272 -22.93 -12.48 -4.87
N ASP A 273 -23.15 -12.21 -6.17
CA ASP A 273 -23.94 -13.10 -7.02
C ASP A 273 -23.24 -14.44 -7.21
N LEU A 274 -24.00 -15.52 -6.96
CA LEU A 274 -23.46 -16.88 -6.98
C LEU A 274 -22.91 -17.29 -8.35
N LEU A 275 -23.62 -16.97 -9.44
CA LEU A 275 -23.20 -17.37 -10.79
C LEU A 275 -21.99 -16.57 -11.25
N SER A 276 -21.98 -15.27 -10.98
CA SER A 276 -20.82 -14.42 -11.21
C SER A 276 -19.60 -14.89 -10.42
N GLY A 277 -19.80 -15.27 -9.15
CA GLY A 277 -18.74 -15.82 -8.32
C GLY A 277 -18.21 -17.15 -8.82
N LEU A 278 -19.07 -18.09 -9.20
CA LEU A 278 -18.66 -19.38 -9.80
C LEU A 278 -17.89 -19.16 -11.11
N GLY A 279 -18.43 -18.32 -11.99
CA GLY A 279 -17.75 -17.96 -13.25
C GLY A 279 -16.38 -17.34 -12.99
N GLY A 280 -16.30 -16.39 -12.05
CA GLY A 280 -15.06 -15.68 -11.68
C GLY A 280 -13.97 -16.62 -11.13
N LEU A 281 -14.34 -17.47 -10.15
CA LEU A 281 -13.40 -18.43 -9.54
C LEU A 281 -12.89 -19.50 -10.51
N LEU A 282 -13.68 -19.85 -11.53
CA LEU A 282 -13.32 -20.91 -12.45
C LEU A 282 -12.67 -20.40 -13.75
N PHE A 283 -13.11 -19.26 -14.30
CA PHE A 283 -12.79 -18.85 -15.67
C PHE A 283 -12.30 -17.41 -15.83
N SER A 284 -12.32 -16.57 -14.78
CA SER A 284 -11.83 -15.19 -14.89
C SER A 284 -10.33 -15.17 -15.27
N PRO A 285 -9.88 -14.27 -16.19
CA PRO A 285 -8.47 -14.10 -16.51
C PRO A 285 -7.60 -13.76 -15.32
N THR A 286 -8.17 -13.11 -14.30
CA THR A 286 -7.40 -12.66 -13.13
C THR A 286 -7.39 -13.66 -11.97
N ARG A 287 -8.42 -14.50 -11.84
CA ARG A 287 -8.64 -15.39 -10.66
C ARG A 287 -9.16 -16.79 -11.02
N GLY A 288 -9.30 -17.11 -12.30
CA GLY A 288 -9.95 -18.37 -12.74
C GLY A 288 -9.05 -19.58 -12.58
N LEU A 289 -9.51 -20.58 -11.82
CA LEU A 289 -8.79 -21.83 -11.58
C LEU A 289 -8.31 -22.51 -12.89
N PHE A 290 -9.21 -22.60 -13.87
CA PHE A 290 -8.90 -23.27 -15.16
C PHE A 290 -8.07 -22.40 -16.10
N VAL A 291 -7.98 -21.10 -15.88
CA VAL A 291 -7.09 -20.21 -16.61
C VAL A 291 -5.64 -20.39 -16.14
N PHE A 292 -5.44 -20.44 -14.82
CA PHE A 292 -4.10 -20.60 -14.22
C PHE A 292 -3.61 -22.05 -14.25
N SER A 293 -4.52 -23.02 -14.14
CA SER A 293 -4.19 -24.46 -14.14
C SER A 293 -5.06 -25.22 -15.16
N PRO A 294 -4.87 -24.99 -16.47
CA PRO A 294 -5.74 -25.51 -17.52
C PRO A 294 -5.77 -27.05 -17.59
N PHE A 295 -4.76 -27.74 -17.09
CA PHE A 295 -4.76 -29.20 -17.01
C PHE A 295 -5.85 -29.73 -16.07
N LEU A 296 -6.40 -28.94 -15.15
CA LEU A 296 -7.52 -29.31 -14.28
C LEU A 296 -8.85 -29.44 -15.06
N LEU A 297 -8.95 -28.89 -16.27
CA LEU A 297 -10.10 -29.13 -17.17
C LEU A 297 -10.30 -30.60 -17.48
N PHE A 298 -9.22 -31.40 -17.43
CA PHE A 298 -9.33 -32.87 -17.63
C PHE A 298 -10.15 -33.58 -16.54
N LEU A 299 -10.47 -32.92 -15.43
CA LEU A 299 -11.40 -33.44 -14.42
C LEU A 299 -12.78 -33.75 -15.00
N VAL A 300 -13.18 -33.08 -16.08
CA VAL A 300 -14.44 -33.40 -16.78
C VAL A 300 -14.47 -34.85 -17.26
N LEU A 301 -13.32 -35.46 -17.49
CA LEU A 301 -13.16 -36.84 -17.94
C LEU A 301 -13.23 -37.87 -16.80
N VAL A 302 -13.29 -37.44 -15.54
CA VAL A 302 -13.36 -38.38 -14.38
C VAL A 302 -14.51 -39.36 -14.51
N TRP A 303 -15.66 -38.90 -15.04
CA TRP A 303 -16.80 -39.78 -15.27
C TRP A 303 -16.55 -40.86 -16.31
N ARG A 304 -15.75 -40.58 -17.35
CA ARG A 304 -15.43 -41.49 -18.45
C ARG A 304 -14.45 -42.58 -18.03
N TYR A 305 -13.49 -42.23 -17.14
CA TYR A 305 -12.39 -43.11 -16.73
C TYR A 305 -12.53 -43.67 -15.30
N ARG A 306 -13.74 -43.67 -14.75
CA ARG A 306 -13.99 -44.34 -13.46
C ARG A 306 -13.64 -45.83 -13.54
N PRO A 307 -12.86 -46.37 -12.60
CA PRO A 307 -12.60 -47.83 -12.52
C PRO A 307 -13.94 -48.57 -12.43
N ARG A 308 -14.21 -49.48 -13.38
CA ARG A 308 -15.43 -50.30 -13.44
C ARG A 308 -15.32 -51.58 -12.61
N GLY A 309 -14.25 -51.78 -11.87
CA GLY A 309 -14.07 -52.87 -10.93
C GLY A 309 -14.54 -52.55 -9.53
N VAL A 310 -14.69 -53.55 -8.65
CA VAL A 310 -15.14 -53.44 -7.26
C VAL A 310 -14.36 -52.30 -6.54
N CYS A 311 -14.86 -51.06 -6.68
CA CYS A 311 -14.42 -49.98 -5.85
C CYS A 311 -14.90 -50.29 -4.43
N GLU A 312 -14.01 -50.61 -3.53
CA GLU A 312 -14.34 -50.86 -2.14
C GLU A 312 -15.22 -49.70 -1.63
N ARG A 313 -16.28 -50.03 -0.88
CA ARG A 313 -17.24 -49.02 -0.35
C ARG A 313 -16.55 -47.78 0.25
N GLY A 314 -15.33 -47.98 0.81
CA GLY A 314 -14.48 -46.93 1.36
C GLY A 314 -13.97 -45.90 0.35
N GLU A 315 -13.50 -46.30 -0.84
CA GLU A 315 -13.00 -45.37 -1.87
C GLU A 315 -14.12 -44.49 -2.45
N ARG A 316 -15.35 -45.07 -2.60
CA ARG A 316 -16.52 -44.30 -3.04
C ARG A 316 -16.91 -43.26 -1.99
N GLY A 317 -16.95 -43.63 -0.72
CA GLY A 317 -17.26 -42.74 0.38
C GLY A 317 -16.26 -41.57 0.48
N LEU A 318 -14.96 -41.85 0.37
CA LEU A 318 -13.94 -40.80 0.37
C LEU A 318 -14.07 -39.87 -0.84
N SER A 319 -14.28 -40.42 -2.04
CA SER A 319 -14.49 -39.60 -3.26
C SER A 319 -15.73 -38.71 -3.18
N LEU A 320 -16.81 -39.20 -2.58
CA LEU A 320 -18.01 -38.41 -2.32
C LEU A 320 -17.76 -37.29 -1.30
N ALA A 321 -17.07 -37.59 -0.20
CA ALA A 321 -16.71 -36.57 0.80
C ALA A 321 -15.83 -35.47 0.20
N MET A 322 -14.82 -35.85 -0.60
CA MET A 322 -13.99 -34.88 -1.32
C MET A 322 -14.82 -34.04 -2.30
N GLY A 323 -15.68 -34.67 -3.10
CA GLY A 323 -16.58 -33.97 -4.02
C GLY A 323 -17.52 -33.00 -3.29
N ALA A 324 -18.11 -33.43 -2.17
CA ALA A 324 -18.96 -32.58 -1.36
C ALA A 324 -18.16 -31.40 -0.77
N GLY A 325 -16.97 -31.64 -0.22
CA GLY A 325 -16.09 -30.58 0.28
C GLY A 325 -15.72 -29.57 -0.79
N ILE A 326 -15.33 -30.03 -2.00
CA ILE A 326 -15.00 -29.15 -3.13
C ILE A 326 -16.21 -28.29 -3.53
N VAL A 327 -17.37 -28.89 -3.70
CA VAL A 327 -18.58 -28.15 -4.11
C VAL A 327 -19.01 -27.14 -3.05
N LEU A 328 -19.06 -27.53 -1.78
CA LEU A 328 -19.45 -26.65 -0.69
C LEU A 328 -18.46 -25.47 -0.53
N GLN A 329 -17.17 -25.73 -0.63
CA GLN A 329 -16.14 -24.67 -0.57
C GLN A 329 -16.24 -23.72 -1.76
N LEU A 330 -16.45 -24.25 -2.96
CA LEU A 330 -16.65 -23.47 -4.17
C LEU A 330 -17.89 -22.56 -4.06
N LEU A 331 -19.01 -23.10 -3.56
CA LEU A 331 -20.23 -22.33 -3.31
C LEU A 331 -20.04 -21.26 -2.25
N LEU A 332 -19.29 -21.56 -1.18
CA LEU A 332 -18.97 -20.59 -0.14
C LEU A 332 -18.20 -19.39 -0.72
N TYR A 333 -17.13 -19.66 -1.47
CA TYR A 333 -16.32 -18.59 -2.07
C TYR A 333 -17.01 -17.89 -3.24
N ALA A 334 -17.91 -18.54 -3.93
CA ALA A 334 -18.72 -17.91 -4.97
C ALA A 334 -19.66 -16.83 -4.39
N LYS A 335 -20.10 -17.00 -3.14
CA LYS A 335 -20.92 -16.00 -2.42
C LYS A 335 -20.08 -14.91 -1.77
N ALA A 336 -18.76 -15.15 -1.58
CA ALA A 336 -17.79 -14.19 -1.06
C ALA A 336 -17.30 -13.23 -2.15
N ASP A 337 -16.45 -12.27 -1.77
CA ASP A 337 -15.69 -11.49 -2.76
C ASP A 337 -14.64 -12.40 -3.41
N TRP A 338 -15.03 -13.06 -4.49
CA TRP A 338 -14.25 -14.08 -5.20
C TRP A 338 -12.91 -13.57 -5.76
N ARG A 339 -12.74 -12.24 -5.87
CA ARG A 339 -11.51 -11.64 -6.40
C ARG A 339 -10.33 -11.75 -5.43
N GLY A 340 -10.60 -11.84 -4.12
CA GLY A 340 -9.60 -12.16 -3.11
C GLY A 340 -8.56 -11.08 -2.85
N GLY A 341 -8.83 -9.82 -3.20
CA GLY A 341 -7.90 -8.70 -2.98
C GLY A 341 -6.62 -8.78 -3.83
N ILE A 342 -5.52 -8.23 -3.30
CA ILE A 342 -4.20 -8.21 -3.96
C ILE A 342 -3.52 -9.56 -3.71
N SER A 343 -3.59 -10.45 -4.71
CA SER A 343 -2.95 -11.78 -4.62
C SER A 343 -2.82 -12.42 -6.00
N TRP A 344 -1.92 -13.38 -6.13
CA TRP A 344 -1.76 -14.13 -7.36
C TRP A 344 -2.93 -15.10 -7.60
N GLY A 345 -3.52 -15.05 -8.79
CA GLY A 345 -4.41 -16.05 -9.35
C GLY A 345 -5.57 -16.55 -8.46
N PRO A 346 -5.99 -17.81 -8.61
CA PRO A 346 -7.12 -18.42 -7.91
C PRO A 346 -6.79 -18.81 -6.46
N ARG A 347 -6.31 -17.85 -5.66
CA ARG A 347 -5.87 -18.09 -4.28
C ARG A 347 -6.88 -18.90 -3.45
N TYR A 348 -8.17 -18.57 -3.55
CA TYR A 348 -9.21 -19.24 -2.77
C TYR A 348 -9.42 -20.71 -3.13
N MET A 349 -8.93 -21.14 -4.28
CA MET A 349 -9.03 -22.54 -4.73
C MET A 349 -7.81 -23.37 -4.35
N THR A 350 -6.77 -22.76 -3.75
CA THR A 350 -5.51 -23.42 -3.41
C THR A 350 -5.73 -24.61 -2.49
N ASP A 351 -6.58 -24.48 -1.48
CA ASP A 351 -6.84 -25.54 -0.48
C ASP A 351 -7.50 -26.79 -1.10
N LEU A 352 -8.12 -26.65 -2.26
CA LEU A 352 -8.76 -27.75 -3.01
C LEU A 352 -7.79 -28.54 -3.88
N LEU A 353 -6.60 -27.99 -4.17
CA LEU A 353 -5.66 -28.58 -5.14
C LEU A 353 -5.28 -30.03 -4.82
N PRO A 354 -4.97 -30.42 -3.57
CA PRO A 354 -4.69 -31.81 -3.26
C PRO A 354 -5.83 -32.78 -3.63
N LEU A 355 -7.07 -32.38 -3.41
CA LEU A 355 -8.27 -33.16 -3.72
C LEU A 355 -8.45 -33.28 -5.26
N LEU A 356 -8.30 -32.16 -5.97
CA LEU A 356 -8.43 -32.11 -7.43
C LEU A 356 -7.37 -32.97 -8.12
N ILE A 357 -6.12 -32.91 -7.64
CA ILE A 357 -5.02 -33.74 -8.14
C ILE A 357 -5.27 -35.23 -7.87
N TRP A 358 -5.77 -35.58 -6.69
CA TRP A 358 -6.16 -36.96 -6.40
C TRP A 358 -7.24 -37.48 -7.35
N LEU A 359 -8.24 -36.67 -7.66
CA LEU A 359 -9.32 -37.01 -8.60
C LEU A 359 -8.82 -37.17 -10.04
N LEU A 360 -7.74 -36.49 -10.44
CA LEU A 360 -7.12 -36.63 -11.77
C LEU A 360 -6.37 -37.96 -11.98
N VAL A 361 -6.01 -38.69 -10.94
CA VAL A 361 -5.22 -39.91 -11.04
C VAL A 361 -5.77 -40.90 -12.08
N PRO A 362 -7.06 -41.35 -12.03
CA PRO A 362 -7.58 -42.30 -12.99
C PRO A 362 -7.61 -41.77 -14.44
N VAL A 363 -7.82 -40.45 -14.59
CA VAL A 363 -7.82 -39.79 -15.90
C VAL A 363 -6.44 -39.87 -16.52
N VAL A 364 -5.41 -39.35 -15.81
CA VAL A 364 -4.04 -39.26 -16.32
C VAL A 364 -3.43 -40.65 -16.54
N ALA A 365 -3.74 -41.64 -15.71
CA ALA A 365 -3.32 -43.03 -15.91
C ALA A 365 -3.91 -43.66 -17.17
N ALA A 366 -5.10 -43.23 -17.60
CA ALA A 366 -5.79 -43.75 -18.76
C ALA A 366 -5.46 -43.00 -20.08
N LEU A 367 -4.99 -41.74 -20.01
CA LEU A 367 -4.66 -40.95 -21.20
C LEU A 367 -3.56 -41.59 -22.05
N ARG A 368 -3.81 -41.61 -23.37
CA ARG A 368 -2.86 -42.12 -24.40
C ARG A 368 -2.84 -41.15 -25.59
N GLY A 369 -1.82 -41.28 -26.44
CA GLY A 369 -1.71 -40.53 -27.69
C GLY A 369 -1.97 -39.04 -27.57
N PHE A 370 -2.82 -38.50 -28.41
CA PHE A 370 -3.16 -37.06 -28.46
C PHE A 370 -3.66 -36.50 -27.12
N GLY A 371 -4.53 -37.24 -26.41
CA GLY A 371 -5.04 -36.78 -25.10
C GLY A 371 -3.91 -36.58 -24.08
N ARG A 372 -2.87 -37.44 -24.08
CA ARG A 372 -1.71 -37.30 -23.21
C ARG A 372 -0.85 -36.09 -23.60
N VAL A 373 -0.68 -35.83 -24.89
CA VAL A 373 0.03 -34.64 -25.38
C VAL A 373 -0.69 -33.38 -24.95
N CYS A 374 -2.01 -33.29 -25.15
CA CYS A 374 -2.80 -32.15 -24.72
C CYS A 374 -2.71 -31.92 -23.22
N PHE A 375 -2.72 -32.98 -22.40
CA PHE A 375 -2.55 -32.84 -20.95
C PHE A 375 -1.17 -32.27 -20.58
N LEU A 376 -0.11 -32.78 -21.21
CA LEU A 376 1.26 -32.30 -20.98
C LEU A 376 1.45 -30.84 -21.41
N LEU A 377 0.86 -30.45 -22.56
CA LEU A 377 0.84 -29.04 -22.99
C LEU A 377 0.11 -28.15 -21.99
N ALA A 378 -1.05 -28.58 -21.50
CA ALA A 378 -1.81 -27.84 -20.49
C ALA A 378 -1.03 -27.71 -19.18
N VAL A 379 -0.27 -28.74 -18.76
CA VAL A 379 0.65 -28.64 -17.60
C VAL A 379 1.79 -27.65 -17.92
N GLY A 380 2.36 -27.70 -19.13
CA GLY A 380 3.42 -26.77 -19.54
C GLY A 380 2.97 -25.30 -19.49
N VAL A 381 1.75 -25.03 -19.99
CA VAL A 381 1.14 -23.67 -19.91
C VAL A 381 0.95 -23.26 -18.46
N ALA A 382 0.41 -24.14 -17.61
CA ALA A 382 0.23 -23.85 -16.20
C ALA A 382 1.56 -23.51 -15.50
N VAL A 383 2.61 -24.30 -15.75
CA VAL A 383 3.96 -24.07 -15.19
C VAL A 383 4.52 -22.73 -15.69
N ALA A 384 4.33 -22.38 -16.96
CA ALA A 384 4.77 -21.09 -17.50
C ALA A 384 4.05 -19.90 -16.83
N ILE A 385 2.74 -20.00 -16.61
CA ILE A 385 1.94 -19.00 -15.90
C ILE A 385 2.46 -18.83 -14.46
N GLU A 386 2.61 -19.92 -13.72
CA GLU A 386 3.08 -19.87 -12.32
C GLU A 386 4.54 -19.41 -12.23
N ALA A 387 5.40 -19.72 -13.22
CA ALA A 387 6.76 -19.17 -13.29
C ALA A 387 6.76 -17.66 -13.45
N VAL A 388 5.87 -17.09 -14.28
CA VAL A 388 5.70 -15.64 -14.34
C VAL A 388 5.31 -15.08 -12.97
N GLY A 389 4.41 -15.73 -12.25
CA GLY A 389 4.05 -15.36 -10.88
C GLY A 389 5.24 -15.35 -9.93
N ALA A 390 6.04 -16.43 -9.97
CA ALA A 390 7.17 -16.58 -9.08
C ALA A 390 8.29 -15.54 -9.33
N PHE A 391 8.54 -15.14 -10.59
CA PHE A 391 9.69 -14.30 -10.95
C PHE A 391 9.34 -12.85 -11.34
N TRP A 392 8.13 -12.57 -11.80
CA TRP A 392 7.73 -11.23 -12.27
C TRP A 392 6.68 -10.54 -11.40
N TYR A 393 5.80 -11.29 -10.73
CA TYR A 393 4.69 -10.71 -9.98
C TYR A 393 5.14 -9.92 -8.76
N THR A 394 4.72 -8.65 -8.66
CA THR A 394 4.99 -7.76 -7.53
C THR A 394 3.73 -7.31 -6.77
N GLY A 395 2.54 -7.63 -7.28
CA GLY A 395 1.28 -7.14 -6.73
C GLY A 395 0.91 -5.70 -7.12
N VAL A 396 1.83 -4.95 -7.73
CA VAL A 396 1.63 -3.53 -8.10
C VAL A 396 0.45 -3.37 -9.06
N THR A 397 0.33 -4.23 -10.06
CA THR A 397 -0.78 -4.18 -11.03
C THR A 397 -2.12 -4.47 -10.37
N ASP A 398 -2.19 -5.50 -9.52
CA ASP A 398 -3.41 -5.80 -8.76
C ASP A 398 -3.79 -4.65 -7.82
N ALA A 399 -2.80 -4.06 -7.13
CA ALA A 399 -3.00 -2.90 -6.27
C ALA A 399 -3.55 -1.71 -7.06
N ALA A 400 -2.99 -1.43 -8.25
CA ALA A 400 -3.47 -0.39 -9.14
C ALA A 400 -4.93 -0.62 -9.57
N ILE A 401 -5.28 -1.85 -9.97
CA ILE A 401 -6.65 -2.20 -10.37
C ILE A 401 -7.62 -2.04 -9.19
N VAL A 402 -7.25 -2.51 -8.00
CA VAL A 402 -8.07 -2.39 -6.78
C VAL A 402 -8.25 -0.93 -6.37
N ALA A 403 -7.21 -0.10 -6.52
CA ALA A 403 -7.27 1.32 -6.19
C ALA A 403 -8.21 2.13 -7.11
N VAL A 404 -8.29 1.74 -8.39
CA VAL A 404 -9.02 2.49 -9.44
C VAL A 404 -10.45 2.01 -9.68
N THR A 405 -10.81 0.80 -9.23
CA THR A 405 -12.08 0.17 -9.64
C THR A 405 -12.93 -0.22 -8.43
N ARG A 406 -14.25 -0.02 -8.48
CA ARG A 406 -15.20 -0.40 -7.42
C ARG A 406 -16.48 -0.99 -7.98
N GLY A 407 -17.10 -1.84 -7.18
CA GLY A 407 -18.39 -2.47 -7.50
C GLY A 407 -18.39 -3.11 -8.89
N PRO A 408 -19.33 -2.73 -9.80
CA PRO A 408 -19.43 -3.31 -11.14
C PRO A 408 -18.18 -3.13 -12.02
N GLN A 409 -17.36 -2.09 -11.76
CA GLN A 409 -16.13 -1.85 -12.52
C GLN A 409 -15.03 -2.84 -12.17
N GLN A 410 -14.87 -3.18 -10.90
CA GLN A 410 -13.95 -4.23 -10.49
C GLN A 410 -14.30 -5.57 -11.11
N MET A 411 -15.59 -5.86 -11.25
CA MET A 411 -16.06 -7.05 -11.96
C MET A 411 -15.61 -7.05 -13.42
N ARG A 412 -15.79 -5.94 -14.14
CA ARG A 412 -15.35 -5.83 -15.54
C ARG A 412 -13.83 -5.93 -15.65
N ALA A 413 -13.10 -5.25 -14.78
CA ALA A 413 -11.63 -5.29 -14.76
C ALA A 413 -11.09 -6.72 -14.52
N ALA A 414 -11.76 -7.51 -13.67
CA ALA A 414 -11.38 -8.89 -13.42
C ALA A 414 -11.61 -9.83 -14.63
N TRP A 415 -12.41 -9.42 -15.60
CA TRP A 415 -12.67 -10.16 -16.84
C TRP A 415 -11.86 -9.65 -18.04
N ASP A 416 -11.10 -8.58 -17.89
CA ASP A 416 -10.19 -8.09 -18.93
C ASP A 416 -8.87 -8.88 -18.92
N TRP A 417 -8.55 -9.52 -20.05
CA TRP A 417 -7.31 -10.28 -20.22
C TRP A 417 -6.05 -9.45 -20.06
N ARG A 418 -6.11 -8.15 -20.36
CA ARG A 418 -4.99 -7.22 -20.15
C ARG A 418 -4.60 -7.09 -18.67
N ASN A 419 -5.57 -7.32 -17.78
CA ASN A 419 -5.39 -7.30 -16.34
C ASN A 419 -5.01 -8.66 -15.74
N ALA A 420 -4.90 -9.72 -16.57
CA ALA A 420 -4.44 -11.01 -16.09
C ALA A 420 -3.03 -10.85 -15.48
N PRO A 421 -2.81 -11.25 -14.21
CA PRO A 421 -1.54 -10.99 -13.52
C PRO A 421 -0.31 -11.50 -14.27
N PHE A 422 -0.43 -12.63 -14.98
CA PHE A 422 0.67 -13.19 -15.77
C PHE A 422 0.95 -12.41 -17.07
N ILE A 423 -0.02 -11.65 -17.61
CA ILE A 423 0.21 -10.75 -18.76
C ILE A 423 0.77 -9.41 -18.25
N ALA A 424 0.10 -8.81 -17.30
CA ALA A 424 0.43 -7.50 -16.77
C ALA A 424 1.82 -7.47 -16.11
N SER A 425 2.20 -8.53 -15.38
CA SER A 425 3.51 -8.59 -14.71
C SER A 425 4.69 -8.63 -15.67
N LEU A 426 4.54 -9.23 -16.85
CA LEU A 426 5.62 -9.28 -17.86
C LEU A 426 6.00 -7.88 -18.37
N GLN A 427 5.11 -6.91 -18.32
CA GLN A 427 5.36 -5.53 -18.77
C GLN A 427 6.30 -4.76 -17.83
N HIS A 428 6.41 -5.19 -16.56
CA HIS A 428 7.21 -4.51 -15.53
C HIS A 428 8.63 -5.11 -15.34
N GLY A 429 8.98 -6.14 -16.06
CA GLY A 429 10.26 -6.85 -15.95
C GLY A 429 10.35 -7.77 -14.73
N LEU A 430 11.51 -8.39 -14.53
CA LEU A 430 11.77 -9.28 -13.39
C LEU A 430 11.65 -8.53 -12.07
N ALA A 431 10.93 -9.11 -11.13
CA ALA A 431 10.84 -8.56 -9.78
C ALA A 431 12.19 -8.69 -9.04
N PRO A 432 12.60 -7.68 -8.27
CA PRO A 432 13.88 -7.72 -7.57
C PRO A 432 13.94 -8.85 -6.54
N ALA A 433 15.12 -9.44 -6.37
CA ALA A 433 15.37 -10.47 -5.37
C ALA A 433 15.59 -9.85 -3.99
N GLU A 434 14.53 -9.47 -3.30
CA GLU A 434 14.55 -8.74 -2.02
C GLU A 434 15.31 -9.44 -0.90
N LEU A 435 15.34 -10.79 -0.92
CA LEU A 435 16.04 -11.57 0.11
C LEU A 435 17.56 -11.56 -0.06
N ALA A 436 18.09 -11.05 -1.18
CA ALA A 436 19.53 -11.07 -1.46
C ALA A 436 20.27 -9.92 -0.80
N VAL A 437 19.59 -8.85 -0.35
CA VAL A 437 20.23 -7.63 0.13
C VAL A 437 19.73 -7.27 1.51
N GLU A 438 20.55 -7.55 2.54
CA GLU A 438 20.37 -6.99 3.88
C GLU A 438 20.86 -5.53 3.85
N ILE A 439 19.98 -4.58 4.22
CA ILE A 439 20.38 -3.19 4.38
C ILE A 439 20.69 -2.96 5.87
N ARG A 440 21.92 -2.57 6.13
CA ARG A 440 22.44 -2.26 7.47
C ARG A 440 22.86 -0.81 7.52
N GLY A 441 22.69 -0.16 8.65
CA GLY A 441 23.17 1.20 8.81
C GLY A 441 22.86 1.74 10.20
N HIS A 442 23.43 2.90 10.49
CA HIS A 442 23.26 3.58 11.76
C HIS A 442 23.41 5.09 11.59
N LEU A 443 22.68 5.86 12.37
CA LEU A 443 22.86 7.28 12.54
C LEU A 443 23.83 7.48 13.72
N ASP A 444 25.08 7.84 13.44
CA ASP A 444 26.13 7.92 14.45
C ASP A 444 26.05 9.22 15.22
N ALA A 445 26.00 10.36 14.53
CA ALA A 445 26.12 11.66 15.13
C ALA A 445 25.19 12.70 14.52
N ILE A 446 24.75 13.63 15.33
CA ILE A 446 24.16 14.91 14.94
C ILE A 446 25.17 15.99 15.39
N GLU A 447 25.61 16.81 14.46
CA GLU A 447 26.56 17.89 14.73
C GLU A 447 25.87 19.24 14.50
N ALA A 448 25.97 20.16 15.46
CA ALA A 448 25.55 21.55 15.34
C ALA A 448 26.73 22.45 15.65
N GLU A 449 26.99 23.45 14.79
CA GLU A 449 28.10 24.40 14.95
C GLU A 449 29.45 23.70 15.20
N GLY A 450 29.69 22.54 14.58
CA GLY A 450 30.91 21.77 14.71
C GLY A 450 31.05 20.97 16.01
N ARG A 451 29.99 20.87 16.81
CA ARG A 451 29.96 20.08 18.06
C ARG A 451 28.90 18.99 17.96
N GLU A 452 29.23 17.81 18.49
CA GLU A 452 28.28 16.72 18.55
C GLU A 452 27.14 17.03 19.53
N VAL A 453 25.89 16.81 19.07
CA VAL A 453 24.68 16.98 19.87
C VAL A 453 24.37 15.65 20.56
N SER A 454 24.54 15.60 21.88
CA SER A 454 24.18 14.41 22.67
C SER A 454 22.66 14.25 22.75
N ALA A 455 22.19 13.04 23.13
CA ALA A 455 20.75 12.76 23.29
C ALA A 455 20.04 13.66 24.32
N THR A 456 20.82 14.28 25.24
CA THR A 456 20.32 15.19 26.27
C THR A 456 20.54 16.66 25.93
N SER A 457 21.23 16.95 24.82
CA SER A 457 21.50 18.31 24.37
C SER A 457 20.42 18.80 23.44
N SER A 458 20.17 20.09 23.41
CA SER A 458 19.21 20.72 22.51
C SER A 458 19.93 21.67 21.55
N VAL A 459 19.38 21.77 20.34
CA VAL A 459 19.86 22.69 19.29
C VAL A 459 18.97 23.91 19.27
N VAL A 460 19.54 25.09 19.04
CA VAL A 460 18.75 26.32 18.80
C VAL A 460 18.18 26.26 17.38
N ALA A 461 16.91 26.62 17.21
CA ALA A 461 16.30 26.74 15.89
C ALA A 461 17.02 27.82 15.06
N GLY A 462 17.37 27.52 13.80
CA GLY A 462 17.99 28.45 12.87
C GLY A 462 19.22 27.90 12.17
N PRO A 463 20.32 27.49 12.86
CA PRO A 463 21.51 26.98 12.18
C PRO A 463 21.28 25.60 11.54
N GLU A 464 22.07 25.34 10.49
CA GLU A 464 22.16 23.99 9.90
C GLU A 464 22.80 23.01 10.89
N ILE A 465 22.23 21.82 10.97
CA ILE A 465 22.86 20.67 11.60
C ILE A 465 23.37 19.69 10.55
N THR A 466 24.42 18.95 10.88
CA THR A 466 24.91 17.84 10.07
C THR A 466 24.52 16.53 10.74
N VAL A 467 23.80 15.71 10.01
CA VAL A 467 23.46 14.33 10.43
C VAL A 467 24.43 13.40 9.71
N ALA A 468 25.09 12.54 10.43
CA ALA A 468 26.11 11.65 9.88
C ALA A 468 25.94 10.21 10.36
N GLY A 469 26.32 9.26 9.51
CA GLY A 469 26.27 7.85 9.84
C GLY A 469 26.89 6.99 8.76
N TRP A 470 26.51 5.72 8.77
CA TRP A 470 26.91 4.77 7.75
C TRP A 470 25.72 3.90 7.32
N ALA A 471 25.79 3.37 6.09
CA ALA A 471 24.83 2.40 5.57
C ALA A 471 25.48 1.52 4.51
N LEU A 472 25.04 0.25 4.44
CA LEU A 472 25.45 -0.75 3.46
C LEU A 472 24.22 -1.53 2.97
N ALA A 473 24.19 -1.83 1.69
CA ALA A 473 23.23 -2.72 1.07
C ALA A 473 23.93 -4.03 0.69
N GLY A 474 23.79 -5.04 1.55
CA GLY A 474 24.63 -6.25 1.50
C GLY A 474 26.08 -5.88 1.74
N HIS A 475 26.92 -6.10 0.73
CA HIS A 475 28.35 -5.76 0.72
C HIS A 475 28.68 -4.49 -0.11
N ALA A 476 27.67 -3.77 -0.56
CA ALA A 476 27.81 -2.63 -1.46
C ALA A 476 27.31 -1.32 -0.83
N THR A 477 27.72 -0.20 -1.38
CA THR A 477 27.18 1.12 -1.08
C THR A 477 25.69 1.16 -1.47
N PRO A 478 24.79 1.68 -0.62
CA PRO A 478 23.40 1.86 -0.97
C PRO A 478 23.21 2.82 -2.13
N TRP A 479 22.08 2.74 -2.82
CA TRP A 479 21.73 3.73 -3.84
C TRP A 479 21.56 5.13 -3.23
N GLN A 480 20.89 5.20 -2.07
CA GLN A 480 20.57 6.46 -1.40
C GLN A 480 20.34 6.23 0.09
N VAL A 481 20.70 7.23 0.88
CA VAL A 481 20.32 7.36 2.29
C VAL A 481 19.46 8.62 2.43
N ALA A 482 18.37 8.52 3.20
CA ALA A 482 17.49 9.64 3.51
C ALA A 482 17.26 9.75 5.02
N VAL A 483 17.22 10.97 5.53
CA VAL A 483 16.77 11.29 6.88
C VAL A 483 15.41 11.98 6.76
N VAL A 484 14.44 11.45 7.47
CA VAL A 484 13.07 11.96 7.50
C VAL A 484 12.79 12.52 8.87
N VAL A 485 12.43 13.81 8.94
CA VAL A 485 12.11 14.51 10.19
C VAL A 485 10.61 14.51 10.40
N ASP A 486 10.15 13.92 11.50
CA ASP A 486 8.73 13.84 11.92
C ASP A 486 7.79 13.29 10.84
N GLY A 487 8.30 12.46 9.91
CA GLY A 487 7.54 11.95 8.79
C GLY A 487 7.13 12.99 7.74
N ARG A 488 7.66 14.22 7.81
CA ARG A 488 7.22 15.37 6.99
C ARG A 488 8.28 15.88 6.03
N GLN A 489 9.49 16.06 6.52
CA GLN A 489 10.61 16.59 5.73
C GLN A 489 11.62 15.50 5.48
N SER A 490 12.05 15.29 4.24
CA SER A 490 13.12 14.35 3.94
C SER A 490 14.27 15.04 3.22
N VAL A 491 15.48 14.71 3.64
CA VAL A 491 16.72 15.10 2.95
C VAL A 491 17.51 13.84 2.66
N ALA A 492 17.98 13.69 1.42
CA ALA A 492 18.66 12.49 0.98
C ALA A 492 20.03 12.78 0.40
N THR A 493 20.91 11.78 0.46
CA THR A 493 22.23 11.84 -0.16
C THR A 493 22.57 10.56 -0.90
N ARG A 494 23.33 10.70 -1.99
CA ARG A 494 24.01 9.62 -2.72
C ARG A 494 25.53 9.73 -2.61
N ASN A 495 26.03 10.67 -1.82
CA ASN A 495 27.46 10.86 -1.60
C ASN A 495 27.91 10.01 -0.41
N PHE A 496 28.66 8.98 -0.70
CA PHE A 496 29.22 8.08 0.30
C PHE A 496 30.73 8.28 0.40
N ARG A 497 31.27 8.05 1.59
CA ARG A 497 32.69 8.21 1.93
C ARG A 497 33.23 6.95 2.59
N ASP A 498 34.51 6.74 2.51
CA ASP A 498 35.18 5.68 3.24
C ASP A 498 35.05 5.89 4.76
N ARG A 499 34.79 4.78 5.46
CA ARG A 499 34.73 4.65 6.92
C ARG A 499 35.67 3.53 7.34
N SER A 500 36.86 3.90 7.81
CA SER A 500 37.87 2.93 8.22
C SER A 500 37.40 2.05 9.39
N ASP A 501 36.65 2.61 10.31
CA ASP A 501 36.04 1.90 11.45
C ASP A 501 34.98 0.88 11.02
N VAL A 502 34.06 1.26 10.11
CA VAL A 502 33.05 0.35 9.52
C VAL A 502 33.73 -0.75 8.72
N ARG A 503 34.75 -0.38 7.92
CA ARG A 503 35.57 -1.34 7.15
C ARG A 503 36.28 -2.35 8.07
N ALA A 504 36.87 -1.91 9.14
CA ALA A 504 37.59 -2.79 10.08
C ALA A 504 36.61 -3.72 10.84
N THR A 505 35.42 -3.20 11.22
CA THR A 505 34.47 -3.96 12.04
C THR A 505 33.63 -4.93 11.23
N LEU A 506 33.23 -4.53 10.01
CA LEU A 506 32.33 -5.32 9.16
C LEU A 506 33.06 -6.04 8.02
N HIS A 507 34.37 -5.83 7.88
CA HIS A 507 35.21 -6.37 6.79
C HIS A 507 34.72 -6.01 5.39
N GLU A 508 34.14 -4.81 5.23
CA GLU A 508 33.53 -4.35 3.98
C GLU A 508 34.40 -3.29 3.30
N ALA A 509 34.61 -3.43 2.00
CA ALA A 509 35.46 -2.52 1.23
C ALA A 509 34.69 -1.31 0.64
N SER A 510 33.38 -1.36 0.57
CA SER A 510 32.56 -0.33 -0.07
C SER A 510 32.42 0.93 0.78
N PRO A 511 32.41 2.14 0.17
CA PRO A 511 32.11 3.37 0.89
C PRO A 511 30.74 3.31 1.56
N ALA A 512 30.72 3.46 2.88
CA ALA A 512 29.51 3.30 3.69
C ALA A 512 29.10 4.60 4.41
N GLY A 513 30.03 5.51 4.65
CA GLY A 513 29.78 6.75 5.41
C GLY A 513 29.01 7.78 4.61
N TRP A 514 28.04 8.43 5.24
CA TRP A 514 27.25 9.50 4.65
C TRP A 514 27.14 10.69 5.60
N ARG A 515 26.87 11.88 5.02
CA ARG A 515 26.55 13.11 5.76
C ARG A 515 25.44 13.85 5.04
N ILE A 516 24.46 14.33 5.81
CA ILE A 516 23.33 15.12 5.35
C ILE A 516 23.29 16.42 6.15
N ARG A 517 23.19 17.56 5.47
CA ARG A 517 22.91 18.85 6.13
C ARG A 517 21.41 19.04 6.21
N LEU A 518 20.93 19.41 7.37
CA LEU A 518 19.53 19.62 7.69
C LEU A 518 19.37 20.99 8.33
N GLY A 519 18.55 21.85 7.73
CA GLY A 519 18.17 23.13 8.31
C GLY A 519 17.22 22.93 9.48
N THR A 520 17.45 23.65 10.59
CA THR A 520 16.61 23.58 11.79
C THR A 520 15.62 24.75 11.90
N ALA A 521 15.71 25.77 11.04
CA ALA A 521 14.80 26.92 11.07
C ALA A 521 13.32 26.55 10.85
N GLY A 522 13.07 25.45 10.12
CA GLY A 522 11.74 24.89 9.90
C GLY A 522 11.22 24.00 11.03
N LEU A 523 12.05 23.66 12.00
CA LEU A 523 11.67 22.79 13.10
C LEU A 523 11.08 23.61 14.26
N ALA A 524 9.94 23.14 14.77
CA ALA A 524 9.30 23.75 15.92
C ALA A 524 10.16 23.57 17.20
N PRO A 525 10.05 24.44 18.20
CA PRO A 525 10.57 24.11 19.53
C PRO A 525 9.90 22.84 20.07
N GLY A 526 10.71 21.89 20.52
CA GLY A 526 10.25 20.62 21.05
C GLY A 526 11.11 19.43 20.63
N GLU A 527 10.63 18.23 20.91
CA GLU A 527 11.26 16.99 20.44
C GLU A 527 10.87 16.69 18.99
N HIS A 528 11.86 16.34 18.17
CA HIS A 528 11.73 15.88 16.79
C HIS A 528 12.34 14.50 16.63
N VAL A 529 11.79 13.70 15.73
CA VAL A 529 12.29 12.38 15.40
C VAL A 529 12.94 12.41 14.02
N LEU A 530 14.24 12.07 13.98
CA LEU A 530 14.98 11.89 12.73
C LEU A 530 15.04 10.40 12.41
N ALA A 531 14.22 9.94 11.47
CA ALA A 531 14.18 8.56 11.02
C ALA A 531 15.11 8.35 9.83
N LEU A 532 15.95 7.31 9.90
CA LEU A 532 16.93 6.96 8.87
C LEU A 532 16.38 5.88 7.95
N PHE A 533 16.46 6.13 6.64
CA PHE A 533 16.11 5.17 5.60
C PHE A 533 17.28 5.00 4.62
N ALA A 534 17.41 3.80 4.05
CA ALA A 534 18.30 3.56 2.91
C ALA A 534 17.64 2.69 1.87
N SER A 535 17.96 2.90 0.60
CA SER A 535 17.50 2.06 -0.51
C SER A 535 18.67 1.41 -1.25
N ALA A 536 18.50 0.15 -1.66
CA ALA A 536 19.53 -0.60 -2.37
C ALA A 536 19.57 -0.28 -3.86
N SER A 537 18.50 0.25 -4.45
CA SER A 537 18.37 0.56 -5.86
C SER A 537 17.51 1.80 -6.08
N GLU A 538 17.56 2.35 -7.30
CA GLU A 538 16.79 3.56 -7.68
C GLU A 538 15.28 3.41 -7.50
N LYS A 539 14.75 2.23 -7.78
CA LYS A 539 13.33 1.88 -7.64
C LYS A 539 13.05 1.05 -6.38
N GLY A 540 14.03 0.90 -5.50
CA GLY A 540 13.91 0.14 -4.26
C GLY A 540 13.18 0.92 -3.18
N GLU A 541 12.40 0.20 -2.38
CA GLU A 541 11.79 0.78 -1.18
C GLU A 541 12.85 1.24 -0.20
N GLY A 542 12.58 2.33 0.52
CA GLY A 542 13.41 2.80 1.61
C GLY A 542 13.29 1.85 2.81
N HIS A 543 14.38 1.21 3.19
CA HIS A 543 14.44 0.37 4.39
C HIS A 543 14.74 1.25 5.61
N TYR A 544 13.90 1.17 6.61
CA TYR A 544 14.11 1.85 7.89
C TYR A 544 15.29 1.25 8.64
N LEU A 545 16.22 2.12 9.09
CA LEU A 545 17.45 1.71 9.77
C LEU A 545 17.51 2.13 11.24
N GLY A 546 16.62 2.98 11.68
CA GLY A 546 16.54 3.48 13.03
C GLY A 546 16.18 4.96 13.10
N GLU A 547 16.11 5.49 14.31
CA GLU A 547 15.79 6.90 14.54
C GLU A 547 16.62 7.50 15.68
N ARG A 548 16.72 8.84 15.69
CA ARG A 548 17.24 9.61 16.81
C ARG A 548 16.32 10.78 17.14
N LYS A 549 16.21 11.09 18.42
CA LYS A 549 15.50 12.27 18.89
C LYS A 549 16.42 13.49 18.85
N LEU A 550 15.87 14.62 18.44
CA LEU A 550 16.51 15.92 18.43
C LEU A 550 15.60 16.89 19.21
N THR A 551 16.11 17.53 20.24
CA THR A 551 15.38 18.61 20.92
C THR A 551 15.80 19.97 20.33
N VAL A 552 14.84 20.69 19.79
CA VAL A 552 15.04 22.05 19.26
C VAL A 552 14.53 23.06 20.28
N ARG A 553 15.35 24.06 20.63
CA ARG A 553 14.96 25.21 21.45
C ARG A 553 14.63 26.39 20.56
N PRO A 554 13.70 27.28 20.96
CA PRO A 554 13.45 28.50 20.23
C PRO A 554 14.74 29.30 20.07
N ALA A 555 14.99 29.85 18.90
CA ALA A 555 15.96 30.91 18.69
C ALA A 555 15.49 32.10 19.53
N GLY A 556 16.12 32.43 20.62
CA GLY A 556 15.80 33.42 21.63
C GLY A 556 14.37 34.04 21.54
N ALA A 557 13.67 34.31 22.61
CA ALA A 557 12.27 34.74 22.53
C ALA A 557 12.14 35.74 21.37
N ALA A 558 11.73 35.21 20.19
CA ALA A 558 11.39 36.04 19.06
C ALA A 558 10.22 36.87 19.56
N GLY A 559 10.52 38.08 19.91
CA GLY A 559 9.55 38.99 20.47
C GLY A 559 8.41 39.20 19.51
N GLU A 560 7.40 39.84 19.94
CA GLU A 560 6.18 40.24 19.29
C GLU A 560 6.39 41.03 17.95
N ASP A 561 7.60 41.07 17.37
CA ASP A 561 7.90 41.73 16.11
C ASP A 561 7.50 40.83 14.92
N LEU A 562 6.47 41.28 14.19
CA LEU A 562 6.00 40.61 12.96
C LEU A 562 7.10 40.53 11.86
N GLY A 563 8.08 41.45 11.89
CA GLY A 563 9.26 41.37 10.97
C GLY A 563 10.16 40.18 11.24
N ASP A 564 10.36 39.82 12.52
CA ASP A 564 11.10 38.60 12.90
C ASP A 564 10.32 37.35 12.49
N SER A 565 8.99 37.38 12.71
CA SER A 565 8.08 36.32 12.29
C SER A 565 8.09 36.16 10.75
N PHE A 566 8.19 37.26 9.99
CA PHE A 566 8.33 37.22 8.52
C PHE A 566 9.63 36.50 8.11
N ARG A 567 10.76 36.85 8.72
CA ARG A 567 12.04 36.18 8.42
C ARG A 567 12.00 34.68 8.73
N THR A 568 11.40 34.32 9.87
CA THR A 568 11.24 32.93 10.29
C THR A 568 10.35 32.14 9.32
N ALA A 569 9.18 32.66 8.95
CA ALA A 569 8.27 32.02 8.02
C ALA A 569 8.91 31.83 6.64
N ALA A 570 9.60 32.86 6.13
CA ALA A 570 10.32 32.79 4.86
C ALA A 570 11.47 31.77 4.87
N ALA A 571 12.23 31.69 5.97
CA ALA A 571 13.29 30.71 6.13
C ALA A 571 12.72 29.28 6.11
N ARG A 572 11.67 29.00 6.87
CA ARG A 572 11.00 27.69 6.92
C ARG A 572 10.52 27.23 5.54
N LEU A 573 9.89 28.12 4.78
CA LEU A 573 9.45 27.79 3.43
C LEU A 573 10.60 27.41 2.49
N ARG A 574 11.74 28.10 2.58
CA ARG A 574 12.93 27.76 1.77
C ARG A 574 13.53 26.41 2.18
N GLU A 575 13.56 26.12 3.47
CA GLU A 575 14.12 24.87 4.03
C GLU A 575 13.23 23.66 3.80
N HIS A 576 11.90 23.80 3.84
CA HIS A 576 10.96 22.73 3.57
C HIS A 576 10.92 22.35 2.10
N GLN A 577 11.45 23.19 1.19
CA GLN A 577 11.52 22.86 -0.22
C GLN A 577 12.46 21.66 -0.46
N GLN A 578 11.93 20.61 -1.07
CA GLN A 578 12.70 19.43 -1.43
C GLN A 578 13.72 19.72 -2.54
N GLY A 579 14.80 18.95 -2.62
CA GLY A 579 15.87 19.14 -3.60
C GLY A 579 15.43 19.33 -5.04
N PRO A 580 14.44 18.56 -5.57
CA PRO A 580 13.91 18.76 -6.91
C PRO A 580 13.11 20.04 -7.12
N GLY A 581 12.68 20.73 -6.05
CA GLY A 581 12.00 22.03 -6.12
C GLY A 581 10.53 22.05 -5.68
N TYR A 582 9.96 20.94 -5.18
CA TYR A 582 8.58 20.87 -4.69
C TYR A 582 8.49 20.96 -3.16
N TRP A 583 7.29 21.21 -2.64
CA TRP A 583 6.95 21.07 -1.22
C TRP A 583 5.99 19.89 -1.01
N LEU A 584 5.91 19.41 0.23
CA LEU A 584 5.10 18.27 0.59
C LEU A 584 3.72 18.70 1.12
N THR A 585 2.68 18.09 0.60
CA THR A 585 1.34 18.11 1.18
C THR A 585 1.22 16.97 2.19
N SER A 586 0.51 17.22 3.27
CA SER A 586 0.14 16.18 4.22
C SER A 586 -1.33 15.82 4.08
N TYR A 587 -1.67 14.54 4.30
CA TYR A 587 -3.07 14.12 4.37
C TYR A 587 -3.34 13.17 5.53
N THR A 588 -4.59 13.17 5.99
CA THR A 588 -5.12 12.30 7.05
C THR A 588 -6.51 11.81 6.67
N ALA A 589 -6.94 10.70 7.27
CA ALA A 589 -8.29 10.15 7.02
C ALA A 589 -9.43 11.02 7.61
N ALA A 590 -9.09 11.93 8.51
CA ALA A 590 -10.00 12.90 9.12
C ALA A 590 -9.25 14.22 9.32
N PRO A 591 -9.93 15.38 9.44
CA PRO A 591 -9.28 16.68 9.62
C PRO A 591 -8.75 16.86 11.04
N ARG A 592 -7.88 15.97 11.50
CA ARG A 592 -7.31 15.97 12.88
C ARG A 592 -5.87 16.43 12.96
N PHE A 593 -5.17 16.58 11.83
CA PHE A 593 -3.77 17.01 11.70
C PHE A 593 -2.76 16.16 12.48
N GLN A 594 -3.13 14.94 12.87
CA GLN A 594 -2.29 13.99 13.57
C GLN A 594 -1.88 12.85 12.63
N GLU A 595 -0.67 12.30 12.83
CA GLU A 595 -0.14 11.20 12.03
C GLU A 595 -0.23 11.45 10.52
N PRO A 596 0.35 12.58 10.04
CA PRO A 596 0.25 12.96 8.64
C PRO A 596 0.99 12.01 7.72
N ARG A 597 0.41 11.78 6.54
CA ARG A 597 1.11 11.13 5.44
C ARG A 597 1.57 12.19 4.45
N PRO A 598 2.88 12.40 4.31
CA PRO A 598 3.40 13.37 3.36
C PRO A 598 3.35 12.80 1.93
N GLU A 599 3.01 13.68 0.97
CA GLU A 599 3.09 13.33 -0.44
C GLU A 599 3.52 14.51 -1.29
N MET A 600 4.24 14.24 -2.37
CA MET A 600 4.50 15.19 -3.44
C MET A 600 3.27 15.29 -4.33
N ASN A 601 2.85 16.54 -4.62
CA ASN A 601 1.89 16.80 -5.68
C ASN A 601 2.19 18.13 -6.39
N THR A 602 1.68 18.26 -7.59
CA THR A 602 1.87 19.45 -8.42
C THR A 602 1.02 20.61 -7.94
N PHE A 603 -0.16 20.33 -7.36
CA PHE A 603 -1.11 21.32 -6.84
C PHE A 603 -0.49 22.24 -5.79
N LEU A 604 0.04 21.69 -4.69
CA LEU A 604 0.63 22.50 -3.62
C LEU A 604 1.81 23.33 -4.14
N THR A 605 2.68 22.69 -4.93
CA THR A 605 3.86 23.38 -5.49
C THR A 605 3.43 24.57 -6.37
N ALA A 606 2.43 24.41 -7.23
CA ALA A 606 1.90 25.49 -8.05
C ALA A 606 1.22 26.58 -7.20
N LEU A 607 0.44 26.20 -6.19
CA LEU A 607 -0.19 27.14 -5.25
C LEU A 607 0.86 27.97 -4.50
N LEU A 608 1.94 27.34 -4.02
CA LEU A 608 3.02 28.06 -3.33
C LEU A 608 3.79 29.01 -4.25
N VAL A 609 4.06 28.59 -5.49
CA VAL A 609 4.68 29.49 -6.48
C VAL A 609 3.79 30.73 -6.69
N ASP A 610 2.49 30.55 -6.85
CA ASP A 610 1.53 31.63 -7.05
C ASP A 610 1.46 32.59 -5.85
N LEU A 611 1.48 32.05 -4.64
CA LEU A 611 1.47 32.84 -3.40
C LEU A 611 2.80 33.58 -3.15
N LEU A 612 3.93 32.95 -3.46
CA LEU A 612 5.25 33.49 -3.14
C LEU A 612 5.87 34.36 -4.24
N ASP A 613 5.35 34.31 -5.46
CA ASP A 613 5.87 35.08 -6.60
C ASP A 613 5.96 36.60 -6.33
N PRO A 614 4.92 37.24 -5.77
CA PRO A 614 4.99 38.64 -5.39
C PRO A 614 6.04 38.95 -4.30
N LEU A 615 6.43 37.92 -3.53
CA LEU A 615 7.42 38.01 -2.44
C LEU A 615 8.83 37.57 -2.89
N ALA A 616 9.06 37.36 -4.18
CA ALA A 616 10.32 36.82 -4.69
C ALA A 616 11.56 37.57 -4.18
N ALA A 617 11.52 38.91 -4.20
CA ALA A 617 12.60 39.78 -3.76
C ALA A 617 12.60 39.97 -2.23
N THR A 618 11.48 40.35 -1.65
CA THR A 618 11.36 40.67 -0.22
C THR A 618 11.56 39.47 0.70
N GLY A 619 11.07 38.27 0.29
CA GLY A 619 11.22 37.01 1.01
C GLY A 619 12.45 36.19 0.62
N GLY A 620 13.25 36.65 -0.36
CA GLY A 620 14.42 35.91 -0.85
C GLY A 620 14.07 34.58 -1.50
N PHE A 621 12.93 34.49 -2.25
CA PHE A 621 12.44 33.25 -2.84
C PHE A 621 12.89 33.02 -4.30
N GLY A 622 13.68 33.90 -4.90
CA GLY A 622 14.06 33.82 -6.32
C GLY A 622 14.52 32.44 -6.78
N ASP A 623 15.53 31.88 -6.11
CA ASP A 623 16.07 30.53 -6.42
C ASP A 623 15.05 29.42 -6.16
N SER A 624 14.30 29.53 -5.06
CA SER A 624 13.26 28.55 -4.71
C SER A 624 12.14 28.50 -5.76
N LEU A 625 11.67 29.66 -6.21
CA LEU A 625 10.66 29.78 -7.25
C LEU A 625 11.17 29.27 -8.60
N GLN A 626 12.43 29.55 -8.93
CA GLN A 626 13.04 29.04 -10.16
C GLN A 626 13.14 27.50 -10.13
N ARG A 627 13.54 26.90 -9.02
CA ARG A 627 13.55 25.44 -8.88
C ARG A 627 12.14 24.86 -8.98
N ALA A 628 11.18 25.47 -8.31
CA ALA A 628 9.79 25.01 -8.33
C ALA A 628 9.19 25.07 -9.73
N ARG A 629 9.40 26.17 -10.46
CA ARG A 629 8.94 26.31 -11.85
C ARG A 629 9.59 25.29 -12.77
N ARG A 630 10.90 25.05 -12.65
CA ARG A 630 11.58 23.99 -13.41
C ARG A 630 11.00 22.61 -13.11
N HIS A 631 10.75 22.33 -11.83
CA HIS A 631 10.10 21.09 -11.44
C HIS A 631 8.72 20.94 -12.11
N LEU A 632 7.85 21.94 -11.97
CA LEU A 632 6.50 21.94 -12.54
C LEU A 632 6.50 21.80 -14.06
N THR A 633 7.35 22.55 -14.76
CA THR A 633 7.49 22.45 -16.22
C THR A 633 7.92 21.03 -16.63
N GLY A 634 8.81 20.42 -15.86
CA GLY A 634 9.22 19.03 -16.06
C GLY A 634 8.11 17.99 -15.85
N GLN A 635 7.00 18.35 -15.20
CA GLN A 635 5.83 17.46 -15.02
C GLN A 635 4.84 17.53 -16.20
N ILE A 636 5.05 18.40 -17.18
CA ILE A 636 4.19 18.48 -18.36
C ILE A 636 4.49 17.32 -19.31
N GLU A 637 3.51 16.44 -19.52
CA GLU A 637 3.61 15.29 -20.43
C GLU A 637 3.75 15.72 -21.89
N ALA A 638 4.11 14.79 -22.78
CA ALA A 638 4.23 15.05 -24.22
C ALA A 638 2.93 15.55 -24.86
N ASN A 639 1.77 15.14 -24.35
CA ASN A 639 0.44 15.58 -24.75
C ASN A 639 0.00 16.90 -24.08
N GLY A 640 0.84 17.52 -23.27
CA GLY A 640 0.59 18.74 -22.53
C GLY A 640 -0.22 18.60 -21.24
N LEU A 641 -0.64 17.40 -20.86
CA LEU A 641 -1.39 17.16 -19.63
C LEU A 641 -0.46 17.11 -18.42
N VAL A 642 -1.02 17.32 -17.25
CA VAL A 642 -0.32 17.21 -15.96
C VAL A 642 -1.12 16.32 -15.03
N ARG A 643 -0.42 15.60 -14.17
CA ARG A 643 -0.98 14.71 -13.16
C ARG A 643 -0.70 15.24 -11.77
N TYR A 644 -1.60 14.99 -10.86
CA TYR A 644 -1.48 15.37 -9.46
C TYR A 644 -0.16 14.91 -8.82
N HIS A 645 0.24 13.65 -9.00
CA HIS A 645 1.51 13.11 -8.51
C HIS A 645 2.69 13.28 -9.49
N GLY A 646 2.53 14.06 -10.54
CA GLY A 646 3.56 14.26 -11.56
C GLY A 646 3.76 13.08 -12.49
N LEU A 647 4.92 13.05 -13.16
CA LEU A 647 5.26 12.02 -14.13
C LEU A 647 5.41 10.64 -13.48
N PRO A 648 4.87 9.57 -14.11
CA PRO A 648 4.96 8.21 -13.58
C PRO A 648 6.39 7.70 -13.40
N ASP A 649 7.30 8.15 -14.27
CA ASP A 649 8.70 7.70 -14.31
C ASP A 649 9.61 8.47 -13.34
N ALA A 650 9.10 9.49 -12.67
CA ALA A 650 9.83 10.31 -11.70
C ALA A 650 9.04 10.43 -10.39
N PRO A 651 8.81 9.32 -9.67
CA PRO A 651 7.98 9.34 -8.47
C PRO A 651 8.62 10.22 -7.38
N GLY A 652 7.79 11.04 -6.75
CA GLY A 652 8.14 11.83 -5.57
C GLY A 652 7.82 11.08 -4.27
N ILE A 653 8.08 11.75 -3.15
CA ILE A 653 7.77 11.22 -1.82
C ILE A 653 6.25 11.02 -1.69
N GLY A 654 5.84 9.87 -1.15
CA GLY A 654 4.43 9.55 -0.89
C GLY A 654 3.59 9.22 -2.10
N THR A 655 4.13 9.32 -3.32
CA THR A 655 3.42 8.93 -4.54
C THR A 655 3.20 7.42 -4.56
N LEU A 656 2.01 6.98 -4.97
CA LEU A 656 1.57 5.58 -4.86
C LEU A 656 2.26 4.59 -5.81
N GLY A 657 3.32 5.01 -6.52
CA GLY A 657 4.01 4.17 -7.50
C GLY A 657 3.16 3.83 -8.74
N CYS A 658 1.98 4.43 -8.87
CA CYS A 658 1.12 4.34 -10.04
C CYS A 658 0.81 5.74 -10.58
N ALA A 659 0.67 5.84 -11.91
CA ALA A 659 0.31 7.08 -12.56
C ALA A 659 -1.16 7.43 -12.31
N ILE A 660 -1.41 8.44 -11.46
CA ILE A 660 -2.77 8.96 -11.33
C ILE A 660 -3.24 9.53 -12.68
N THR A 661 -4.53 9.39 -12.97
CA THR A 661 -5.12 9.98 -14.20
C THR A 661 -4.84 11.48 -14.27
N PRO A 662 -4.46 12.04 -15.44
CA PRO A 662 -4.30 13.48 -15.59
C PRO A 662 -5.60 14.22 -15.30
N ASP A 663 -5.51 15.40 -14.74
CA ASP A 663 -6.67 16.19 -14.36
C ASP A 663 -6.60 17.63 -14.89
N SER A 664 -7.76 18.27 -14.90
CA SER A 664 -7.92 19.65 -15.40
C SER A 664 -7.31 20.69 -14.47
N ASP A 665 -7.28 20.40 -13.16
CA ASP A 665 -6.81 21.33 -12.13
C ASP A 665 -5.31 21.54 -12.22
N ASP A 666 -4.56 20.44 -12.08
CA ASP A 666 -3.11 20.47 -12.17
C ASP A 666 -2.62 20.90 -13.54
N THR A 667 -3.30 20.47 -14.63
CA THR A 667 -2.99 20.93 -15.97
C THR A 667 -3.16 22.46 -16.08
N ALA A 668 -4.26 23.02 -15.59
CA ALA A 668 -4.48 24.47 -15.65
C ALA A 668 -3.50 25.27 -14.79
N LEU A 669 -3.27 24.81 -13.56
CA LEU A 669 -2.34 25.46 -12.62
C LEU A 669 -0.92 25.50 -13.16
N VAL A 670 -0.40 24.36 -13.61
CA VAL A 670 1.00 24.27 -14.05
C VAL A 670 1.21 25.11 -15.32
N TRP A 671 0.32 25.04 -16.31
CA TRP A 671 0.43 25.87 -17.51
C TRP A 671 0.34 27.37 -17.22
N ARG A 672 -0.39 27.77 -16.20
CA ARG A 672 -0.49 29.19 -15.78
C ARG A 672 0.77 29.65 -15.03
N ILE A 673 1.34 28.81 -14.15
CA ILE A 673 2.39 29.22 -13.20
C ILE A 673 3.80 28.96 -13.75
N ALA A 674 3.96 27.86 -14.47
CA ALA A 674 5.23 27.39 -15.00
C ALA A 674 5.07 26.93 -16.46
N PRO A 675 4.67 27.83 -17.37
CA PRO A 675 4.39 27.44 -18.74
C PRO A 675 5.65 26.90 -19.41
N GLY A 676 5.50 25.76 -20.07
CA GLY A 676 6.52 25.27 -20.99
C GLY A 676 6.66 26.16 -22.21
N GLU A 677 7.82 26.14 -22.85
CA GLU A 677 8.05 26.92 -24.09
C GLU A 677 7.28 26.37 -25.30
N ASP A 678 6.87 25.11 -25.27
CA ASP A 678 6.20 24.43 -26.36
C ASP A 678 4.68 24.73 -26.42
N ARG A 679 4.31 25.75 -27.17
CA ARG A 679 2.91 26.12 -27.41
C ARG A 679 2.09 25.00 -28.09
N ARG A 680 2.72 24.03 -28.76
CA ARG A 680 2.00 22.90 -29.38
C ARG A 680 1.47 21.95 -28.29
N ARG A 681 2.24 21.70 -27.22
CA ARG A 681 1.76 20.94 -26.09
C ARG A 681 0.59 21.61 -25.38
N LEU A 682 0.64 22.91 -25.18
CA LEU A 682 -0.50 23.66 -24.61
C LEU A 682 -1.75 23.54 -25.51
N SER A 683 -1.61 23.67 -26.82
CA SER A 683 -2.73 23.51 -27.78
C SER A 683 -3.31 22.08 -27.73
N ALA A 684 -2.44 21.07 -27.61
CA ALA A 684 -2.87 19.67 -27.45
C ALA A 684 -3.64 19.47 -26.14
N ALA A 685 -3.14 20.00 -25.02
CA ALA A 685 -3.82 19.96 -23.73
C ALA A 685 -5.20 20.61 -23.77
N LEU A 686 -5.31 21.81 -24.35
CA LEU A 686 -6.59 22.51 -24.50
C LEU A 686 -7.59 21.72 -25.36
N THR A 687 -7.12 21.05 -26.41
CA THR A 687 -7.96 20.14 -27.21
C THR A 687 -8.49 18.97 -26.43
N VAL A 688 -7.69 18.40 -25.52
CA VAL A 688 -8.15 17.31 -24.63
C VAL A 688 -9.12 17.87 -23.59
N LEU A 689 -8.81 18.98 -22.94
CA LEU A 689 -9.67 19.63 -21.96
C LEU A 689 -11.07 19.91 -22.51
N ASP A 690 -11.16 20.39 -23.76
CA ASP A 690 -12.45 20.67 -24.41
C ASP A 690 -13.30 19.42 -24.66
N ARG A 691 -12.71 18.23 -24.77
CA ARG A 691 -13.47 16.97 -24.87
C ARG A 691 -14.16 16.57 -23.57
N TYR A 692 -13.62 17.03 -22.43
CA TYR A 692 -14.14 16.69 -21.08
C TYR A 692 -14.95 17.85 -20.50
N ARG A 693 -15.84 18.45 -21.31
CA ARG A 693 -16.76 19.49 -20.85
C ARG A 693 -18.15 18.95 -20.57
N THR A 694 -18.85 19.56 -19.63
CA THR A 694 -20.28 19.32 -19.40
C THR A 694 -21.11 20.03 -20.48
N ARG A 695 -22.41 19.74 -20.54
CA ARG A 695 -23.34 20.44 -21.45
C ARG A 695 -23.45 21.92 -21.14
N GLU A 696 -23.27 22.30 -19.89
CA GLU A 696 -23.25 23.71 -19.43
C GLU A 696 -21.93 24.44 -19.73
N GLY A 697 -20.94 23.73 -20.27
CA GLY A 697 -19.65 24.28 -20.64
C GLY A 697 -18.60 24.30 -19.55
N LEU A 698 -18.82 23.60 -18.43
CA LEU A 698 -17.85 23.44 -17.35
C LEU A 698 -16.83 22.33 -17.67
N TYR A 699 -15.66 22.38 -17.07
CA TYR A 699 -14.62 21.37 -17.23
C TYR A 699 -14.75 20.26 -16.17
N ARG A 700 -14.61 19.01 -16.60
CA ARG A 700 -14.58 17.85 -15.71
C ARG A 700 -13.18 17.67 -15.14
N THR A 701 -13.08 17.01 -13.99
CA THR A 701 -11.81 16.81 -13.30
C THR A 701 -10.85 15.94 -14.11
N TRP A 702 -11.28 14.74 -14.48
CA TRP A 702 -10.40 13.68 -14.99
C TRP A 702 -10.38 13.66 -16.52
N LEU A 703 -9.17 13.67 -17.09
CA LEU A 703 -8.92 13.79 -18.52
C LEU A 703 -8.65 12.44 -19.20
N ALA A 704 -9.42 11.44 -18.85
CA ALA A 704 -9.43 10.13 -19.48
C ALA A 704 -10.86 9.55 -19.49
N PRO A 705 -11.19 8.60 -20.38
CA PRO A 705 -12.41 7.84 -20.25
C PRO A 705 -12.37 7.01 -18.96
N ARG A 706 -13.54 6.76 -18.38
CA ARG A 706 -13.65 6.11 -17.05
C ARG A 706 -12.94 4.77 -16.98
N GLU A 707 -12.94 4.02 -18.05
CA GLU A 707 -12.31 2.71 -18.18
C GLU A 707 -10.78 2.78 -18.09
N ALA A 708 -10.22 3.95 -18.34
CA ALA A 708 -8.78 4.23 -18.31
C ALA A 708 -8.33 4.98 -17.06
N TYR A 709 -9.18 5.14 -16.04
CA TYR A 709 -8.79 5.77 -14.79
C TYR A 709 -7.71 4.94 -14.08
N GLN A 710 -6.69 5.61 -13.60
CA GLN A 710 -5.57 5.03 -12.88
C GLN A 710 -5.45 5.68 -11.50
N CYS A 711 -5.21 4.88 -10.48
CA CYS A 711 -4.95 5.32 -9.10
C CYS A 711 -6.03 6.22 -8.48
N LEU A 712 -7.27 6.14 -8.94
CA LEU A 712 -8.37 6.94 -8.46
C LEU A 712 -9.35 6.11 -7.63
N ASP A 713 -9.86 6.76 -6.59
CA ASP A 713 -11.05 6.36 -5.85
C ASP A 713 -12.14 7.41 -6.12
N PRO A 714 -12.83 7.33 -7.28
CA PRO A 714 -13.88 8.27 -7.58
C PRO A 714 -15.04 8.03 -6.62
N GLY A 715 -15.63 9.09 -6.09
CA GLY A 715 -16.82 8.99 -5.27
C GLY A 715 -18.09 8.67 -6.10
N SER A 716 -19.23 9.15 -5.65
CA SER A 716 -20.52 8.94 -6.31
C SER A 716 -20.63 9.57 -7.70
N ASP A 717 -20.01 10.75 -7.91
CA ASP A 717 -19.80 11.31 -9.26
C ASP A 717 -18.42 10.88 -9.77
N PRO A 718 -18.35 10.04 -10.80
CA PRO A 718 -17.09 9.51 -11.29
C PRO A 718 -16.18 10.57 -11.92
N ASN A 719 -16.73 11.71 -12.39
CA ASN A 719 -15.96 12.79 -13.00
C ASN A 719 -16.65 14.14 -12.77
N PRO A 720 -16.55 14.68 -11.54
CA PRO A 720 -17.24 15.92 -11.19
C PRO A 720 -16.62 17.13 -11.88
N ALA A 721 -17.44 18.19 -12.01
CA ALA A 721 -16.98 19.53 -12.40
C ALA A 721 -16.87 20.39 -11.15
N ASP A 722 -15.78 20.30 -10.40
CA ASP A 722 -15.60 20.99 -9.12
C ASP A 722 -15.35 22.50 -9.29
N VAL A 723 -15.74 23.31 -8.30
CA VAL A 723 -15.68 24.78 -8.32
C VAL A 723 -14.27 25.35 -8.49
N ALA A 724 -13.27 24.81 -7.76
CA ALA A 724 -11.91 25.32 -7.85
C ALA A 724 -11.28 25.02 -9.21
N ILE A 725 -11.59 23.86 -9.78
CA ILE A 725 -11.15 23.48 -11.13
C ILE A 725 -11.64 24.51 -12.15
N GLN A 726 -12.93 24.92 -12.06
CA GLN A 726 -13.45 25.95 -12.95
C GLN A 726 -12.70 27.29 -12.77
N MET A 727 -12.36 27.63 -11.53
CA MET A 727 -11.63 28.87 -11.23
C MET A 727 -10.21 28.82 -11.82
N HIS A 728 -9.48 27.73 -11.65
CA HIS A 728 -8.13 27.60 -12.20
C HIS A 728 -8.13 27.54 -13.74
N MET A 729 -9.09 26.81 -14.32
CA MET A 729 -9.29 26.79 -15.78
C MET A 729 -9.61 28.20 -16.32
N LEU A 730 -10.45 28.96 -15.60
CA LEU A 730 -10.80 30.33 -16.01
C LEU A 730 -9.56 31.22 -15.98
N LEU A 731 -8.72 31.14 -14.96
CA LEU A 731 -7.49 31.90 -14.85
C LEU A 731 -6.51 31.57 -15.99
N LEU A 732 -6.37 30.29 -16.38
CA LEU A 732 -5.58 29.89 -17.54
C LEU A 732 -6.19 30.46 -18.84
N LEU A 733 -7.49 30.24 -19.06
CA LEU A 733 -8.17 30.66 -20.29
C LEU A 733 -8.20 32.19 -20.48
N ALA A 734 -8.29 32.94 -19.37
CA ALA A 734 -8.20 34.40 -19.43
C ALA A 734 -6.88 34.90 -20.06
N GLN A 735 -5.78 34.13 -19.89
CA GLN A 735 -4.48 34.43 -20.47
C GLN A 735 -4.34 33.96 -21.94
N VAL A 736 -4.82 32.71 -22.22
CA VAL A 736 -4.50 32.02 -23.49
C VAL A 736 -5.66 32.05 -24.51
N GLN A 737 -6.92 32.11 -24.04
CA GLN A 737 -8.15 32.13 -24.84
C GLN A 737 -9.23 32.98 -24.15
N PRO A 738 -9.09 34.34 -24.12
CA PRO A 738 -9.99 35.20 -23.38
C PRO A 738 -11.50 35.06 -23.70
N PRO A 739 -11.91 34.74 -24.92
CA PRO A 739 -13.33 34.49 -25.24
C PRO A 739 -13.86 33.24 -24.50
N ALA A 740 -13.06 32.14 -24.43
CA ALA A 740 -13.42 30.92 -23.71
C ALA A 740 -13.47 31.18 -22.21
N GLY A 741 -12.54 31.99 -21.67
CA GLY A 741 -12.57 32.41 -20.27
C GLY A 741 -13.84 33.17 -19.91
N ARG A 742 -14.30 34.12 -20.74
CA ARG A 742 -15.58 34.85 -20.53
C ARG A 742 -16.78 33.90 -20.58
N ALA A 743 -16.79 32.93 -21.50
CA ALA A 743 -17.88 31.96 -21.60
C ALA A 743 -17.93 31.07 -20.33
N LEU A 744 -16.78 30.61 -19.85
CA LEU A 744 -16.69 29.80 -18.59
C LEU A 744 -17.13 30.63 -17.37
N CYS A 745 -16.76 31.93 -17.31
CA CYS A 745 -17.22 32.82 -16.25
C CYS A 745 -18.76 32.93 -16.21
N GLY A 746 -19.40 33.10 -17.38
CA GLY A 746 -20.86 33.11 -17.49
C GLY A 746 -21.50 31.82 -17.05
N ALA A 747 -20.97 30.68 -17.47
CA ALA A 747 -21.47 29.39 -17.07
C ALA A 747 -21.31 29.14 -15.55
N LEU A 748 -20.15 29.49 -15.00
CA LEU A 748 -19.88 29.26 -13.56
C LEU A 748 -20.80 30.09 -12.68
N ARG A 749 -21.09 31.37 -13.04
CA ARG A 749 -22.03 32.23 -12.29
C ARG A 749 -23.42 31.61 -12.13
N GLN A 750 -23.90 30.86 -13.13
CA GLN A 750 -25.24 30.26 -13.12
C GLN A 750 -25.38 29.06 -12.17
N VAL A 751 -24.25 28.42 -11.84
CA VAL A 751 -24.27 27.11 -11.16
C VAL A 751 -23.42 27.06 -9.88
N ILE A 752 -22.74 28.16 -9.51
CA ILE A 752 -21.76 28.20 -8.42
C ILE A 752 -22.33 27.80 -7.05
N ASP A 753 -23.63 27.98 -6.85
CA ASP A 753 -24.33 27.65 -5.61
C ASP A 753 -24.72 26.18 -5.51
N GLN A 754 -24.65 25.43 -6.60
CA GLN A 754 -25.13 24.05 -6.65
C GLN A 754 -24.15 23.11 -5.95
N ASP A 755 -24.66 22.23 -5.10
CA ASP A 755 -23.88 21.25 -4.30
C ASP A 755 -22.95 20.38 -5.13
N ARG A 756 -23.34 20.04 -6.37
CA ARG A 756 -22.55 19.21 -7.27
C ARG A 756 -21.21 19.82 -7.71
N LEU A 757 -21.03 21.12 -7.53
CA LEU A 757 -19.75 21.80 -7.80
C LEU A 757 -18.81 21.84 -6.59
N TRP A 758 -19.26 21.44 -5.44
CA TRP A 758 -18.48 21.49 -4.20
C TRP A 758 -18.06 20.09 -3.76
N VAL A 759 -17.42 19.33 -4.63
CA VAL A 759 -17.07 17.93 -4.37
C VAL A 759 -15.82 17.83 -3.51
N TYR A 760 -14.78 18.60 -3.83
CA TYR A 760 -13.48 18.56 -3.16
C TYR A 760 -13.30 19.70 -2.13
N TYR A 761 -14.18 20.69 -2.10
CA TYR A 761 -14.06 21.90 -1.29
C TYR A 761 -15.28 22.16 -0.38
N ARG A 762 -16.16 21.19 -0.22
CA ARG A 762 -17.38 21.34 0.60
C ARG A 762 -17.08 21.77 2.04
N ASN A 763 -16.05 21.16 2.65
CA ASN A 763 -15.66 21.42 4.04
C ASN A 763 -14.43 22.35 4.16
N THR A 764 -13.81 22.70 3.05
CA THR A 764 -12.54 23.42 3.00
C THR A 764 -12.59 24.52 1.93
N PRO A 765 -13.35 25.62 2.14
CA PRO A 765 -13.57 26.64 1.13
C PRO A 765 -12.36 27.57 0.87
N LEU A 766 -11.25 27.34 1.54
CA LEU A 766 -10.07 28.20 1.54
C LEU A 766 -9.61 28.57 0.12
N VAL A 767 -9.39 27.56 -0.73
CA VAL A 767 -8.85 27.77 -2.10
C VAL A 767 -9.85 28.49 -3.01
N PRO A 768 -11.15 28.10 -3.09
CA PRO A 768 -12.13 28.90 -3.83
C PRO A 768 -12.23 30.35 -3.35
N VAL A 769 -12.21 30.61 -2.05
CA VAL A 769 -12.23 31.99 -1.50
C VAL A 769 -10.95 32.73 -1.91
N LEU A 770 -9.78 32.11 -1.80
CA LEU A 770 -8.50 32.70 -2.17
C LEU A 770 -8.50 33.21 -3.64
N ARG A 771 -9.13 32.47 -4.55
CA ARG A 771 -9.15 32.81 -5.99
C ARG A 771 -10.06 33.97 -6.40
N LEU A 772 -10.92 34.46 -5.53
CA LEU A 772 -11.90 35.50 -5.90
C LEU A 772 -11.26 36.79 -6.40
N SER A 773 -10.17 37.26 -5.77
CA SER A 773 -9.43 38.46 -6.20
C SER A 773 -8.73 38.24 -7.55
N ASP A 774 -8.13 37.06 -7.76
CA ASP A 774 -7.48 36.69 -9.02
C ASP A 774 -8.48 36.69 -10.17
N LEU A 775 -9.65 36.08 -9.95
CA LEU A 775 -10.73 36.01 -10.95
C LEU A 775 -11.26 37.39 -11.30
N ARG A 776 -11.40 38.28 -10.32
CA ARG A 776 -11.83 39.67 -10.56
C ARG A 776 -10.82 40.41 -11.41
N ARG A 777 -9.51 40.26 -11.13
CA ARG A 777 -8.44 40.81 -11.98
C ARG A 777 -8.46 40.24 -13.40
N ALA A 778 -8.83 38.98 -13.55
CA ALA A 778 -9.00 38.31 -14.84
C ALA A 778 -10.33 38.69 -15.57
N GLY A 779 -11.11 39.67 -15.06
CA GLY A 779 -12.36 40.12 -15.65
C GLY A 779 -13.59 39.27 -15.31
N CYS A 780 -13.51 38.38 -14.34
CA CYS A 780 -14.62 37.57 -13.86
C CYS A 780 -14.90 37.80 -12.36
N ALA A 781 -15.73 38.80 -12.07
CA ALA A 781 -16.19 38.98 -10.69
C ALA A 781 -17.21 37.90 -10.31
N LEU A 782 -16.85 37.06 -9.37
CA LEU A 782 -17.69 36.02 -8.77
C LEU A 782 -17.95 36.38 -7.30
N GLU A 783 -19.15 36.06 -6.84
CA GLU A 783 -19.54 36.14 -5.45
C GLU A 783 -19.89 34.74 -4.96
N LEU A 784 -19.33 34.37 -3.84
CA LEU A 784 -19.68 33.11 -3.17
C LEU A 784 -20.74 33.38 -2.11
N PRO A 785 -21.78 32.53 -1.98
CA PRO A 785 -22.73 32.63 -0.90
C PRO A 785 -22.02 32.45 0.45
N GLU A 786 -22.48 33.17 1.48
CA GLU A 786 -21.89 33.08 2.81
C GLU A 786 -21.89 31.64 3.37
N SER A 787 -22.91 30.86 3.02
CA SER A 787 -22.98 29.43 3.37
C SER A 787 -21.84 28.59 2.79
N ARG A 788 -21.28 28.98 1.64
CA ARG A 788 -20.14 28.31 0.99
C ARG A 788 -18.79 28.80 1.48
N MET A 789 -18.76 29.93 2.16
CA MET A 789 -17.53 30.50 2.72
C MET A 789 -17.29 30.08 4.19
N ARG A 790 -18.16 29.25 4.76
CA ARG A 790 -18.00 28.69 6.12
C ARG A 790 -17.34 27.33 6.08
N THR A 791 -16.52 27.06 7.08
CA THR A 791 -15.93 25.74 7.28
C THR A 791 -16.56 25.07 8.51
N PRO A 792 -16.96 23.79 8.45
CA PRO A 792 -17.42 23.04 9.60
C PRO A 792 -16.26 22.47 10.44
N VAL A 793 -15.01 22.62 9.99
CA VAL A 793 -13.84 22.05 10.66
C VAL A 793 -13.31 23.03 11.70
N PRO A 794 -13.32 22.67 13.00
CA PRO A 794 -12.85 23.55 14.07
C PRO A 794 -11.39 24.00 13.88
N GLY A 795 -11.12 25.29 14.15
CA GLY A 795 -9.78 25.87 14.03
C GLY A 795 -9.40 26.28 12.60
N GLN A 796 -10.27 26.09 11.62
CA GLN A 796 -10.04 26.53 10.24
C GLN A 796 -10.63 27.92 9.95
N GLU A 797 -11.38 28.49 10.87
CA GLU A 797 -12.03 29.80 10.71
C GLU A 797 -11.01 30.93 10.53
N VAL A 798 -9.87 30.86 11.23
CA VAL A 798 -8.77 31.84 11.11
C VAL A 798 -8.20 31.90 9.70
N TRP A 799 -8.09 30.74 9.03
CA TRP A 799 -7.59 30.66 7.66
C TRP A 799 -8.57 31.24 6.64
N VAL A 800 -9.86 30.97 6.82
CA VAL A 800 -10.91 31.56 5.99
C VAL A 800 -10.96 33.09 6.18
N SER A 801 -10.83 33.58 7.43
CA SER A 801 -10.71 35.00 7.72
C SER A 801 -9.48 35.63 7.06
N LEU A 802 -8.32 34.98 7.13
CA LEU A 802 -7.08 35.44 6.51
C LEU A 802 -7.28 35.63 5.01
N VAL A 803 -7.80 34.61 4.30
CA VAL A 803 -7.97 34.73 2.83
C VAL A 803 -9.05 35.73 2.42
N ARG A 804 -10.07 35.95 3.27
CA ARG A 804 -11.04 37.04 3.06
C ARG A 804 -10.39 38.43 3.16
N LEU A 805 -9.54 38.65 4.18
CA LEU A 805 -8.76 39.86 4.35
C LEU A 805 -7.83 40.09 3.14
N LEU A 806 -7.13 39.06 2.73
CA LEU A 806 -6.26 39.10 1.57
C LEU A 806 -7.03 39.49 0.29
N ASN A 807 -8.21 38.87 0.05
CA ASN A 807 -9.07 39.25 -1.08
C ASN A 807 -9.55 40.70 -1.02
N ARG A 808 -9.92 41.19 0.18
CA ARG A 808 -10.29 42.60 0.33
C ARG A 808 -9.13 43.54 -0.01
N ALA A 809 -7.93 43.25 0.52
CA ALA A 809 -6.74 44.06 0.28
C ALA A 809 -6.37 44.10 -1.21
N GLN A 810 -6.56 43.00 -1.94
CA GLN A 810 -6.19 42.85 -3.36
C GLN A 810 -7.30 43.29 -4.34
N THR A 811 -8.45 43.72 -3.85
CA THR A 811 -9.59 44.12 -4.71
C THR A 811 -9.52 45.61 -5.03
N PRO A 812 -9.24 46.01 -6.27
CA PRO A 812 -9.24 47.41 -6.66
C PRO A 812 -10.64 48.06 -6.49
N GLY A 813 -10.70 49.17 -5.80
CA GLY A 813 -11.96 49.91 -5.59
C GLY A 813 -12.97 49.21 -4.66
N GLY A 814 -12.56 48.12 -3.99
CA GLY A 814 -13.36 47.47 -2.95
C GLY A 814 -13.34 48.22 -1.62
N PRO A 815 -14.17 47.80 -0.64
CA PRO A 815 -14.06 48.32 0.72
C PRO A 815 -12.65 48.08 1.26
N PRO A 816 -12.03 49.11 1.92
CA PRO A 816 -10.66 49.00 2.40
C PRO A 816 -10.55 47.81 3.36
N ALA A 817 -9.47 47.03 3.23
CA ALA A 817 -9.16 46.02 4.26
C ALA A 817 -8.86 46.73 5.58
N ASP A 818 -9.38 46.22 6.66
CA ASP A 818 -9.12 46.77 7.99
C ASP A 818 -7.70 46.35 8.44
N ALA A 819 -6.79 47.34 8.47
CA ALA A 819 -5.41 47.13 8.88
C ALA A 819 -5.29 46.55 10.31
N VAL A 820 -6.22 46.93 11.20
CA VAL A 820 -6.27 46.44 12.58
C VAL A 820 -6.68 44.97 12.63
N GLU A 821 -7.68 44.57 11.81
CA GLU A 821 -8.11 43.19 11.70
C GLU A 821 -6.97 42.32 11.08
N MET A 822 -6.26 42.82 10.06
CA MET A 822 -5.11 42.15 9.44
C MET A 822 -4.01 41.95 10.48
N GLN A 823 -3.65 42.99 11.23
CA GLN A 823 -2.63 42.93 12.28
C GLN A 823 -3.01 41.91 13.38
N ALA A 824 -4.26 41.91 13.81
CA ALA A 824 -4.74 40.95 14.81
C ALA A 824 -4.60 39.49 14.35
N VAL A 825 -4.97 39.19 13.11
CA VAL A 825 -4.83 37.85 12.56
C VAL A 825 -3.35 37.45 12.39
N LEU A 826 -2.49 38.39 11.99
CA LEU A 826 -1.04 38.15 11.84
C LEU A 826 -0.41 37.84 13.22
N HIS A 827 -0.72 38.61 14.27
CA HIS A 827 -0.22 38.36 15.62
C HIS A 827 -0.80 37.06 16.20
N GLN A 828 -2.07 36.76 15.98
CA GLN A 828 -2.70 35.51 16.44
C GLN A 828 -1.99 34.28 15.86
N LEU A 829 -1.64 34.29 14.58
CA LEU A 829 -1.00 33.18 13.91
C LEU A 829 0.50 33.10 14.23
N ALA A 830 1.21 34.23 14.36
CA ALA A 830 2.63 34.27 14.68
C ALA A 830 2.93 33.91 16.13
N LYS A 831 1.94 34.05 17.03
CA LYS A 831 2.09 33.81 18.46
C LYS A 831 2.73 32.45 18.74
N ASP A 832 3.63 32.44 19.78
CA ASP A 832 4.33 31.23 20.22
C ASP A 832 5.01 30.48 19.06
N ASP A 833 5.67 31.25 18.21
CA ASP A 833 6.38 30.73 17.03
C ASP A 833 5.48 29.91 16.09
N PHE A 834 4.35 30.48 15.72
CA PHE A 834 3.35 29.85 14.85
C PHE A 834 2.72 28.57 15.42
N ALA A 835 2.55 28.48 16.74
CA ALA A 835 2.00 27.29 17.39
C ALA A 835 0.60 26.91 16.88
N LEU A 836 -0.27 27.91 16.62
CA LEU A 836 -1.61 27.68 16.08
C LEU A 836 -1.55 27.09 14.66
N LEU A 837 -0.64 27.58 13.81
CA LEU A 837 -0.42 27.07 12.46
C LEU A 837 -0.04 25.61 12.48
N ARG A 838 0.88 25.19 13.33
CA ARG A 838 1.31 23.79 13.45
C ARG A 838 0.21 22.89 14.02
N LYS A 839 -0.59 23.39 14.95
CA LYS A 839 -1.68 22.64 15.56
C LYS A 839 -2.88 22.47 14.63
N SER A 840 -3.18 23.47 13.83
CA SER A 840 -4.31 23.50 12.89
C SER A 840 -3.88 24.17 11.58
N PRO A 841 -3.04 23.52 10.78
CA PRO A 841 -2.61 24.04 9.48
C PRO A 841 -3.79 24.21 8.53
N PRO A 842 -3.70 25.07 7.50
CA PRO A 842 -4.80 25.27 6.57
C PRO A 842 -5.15 23.99 5.80
N LEU A 843 -6.40 23.60 5.87
CA LEU A 843 -6.99 22.58 5.00
C LEU A 843 -7.19 23.17 3.61
N LEU A 844 -6.58 22.51 2.62
CA LEU A 844 -6.61 22.96 1.23
C LEU A 844 -7.81 22.39 0.47
N TYR A 845 -8.00 21.10 0.57
CA TYR A 845 -9.08 20.34 -0.09
C TYR A 845 -9.23 18.96 0.58
N HIS A 846 -10.23 18.22 0.17
CA HIS A 846 -10.42 16.80 0.49
C HIS A 846 -10.73 16.03 -0.79
N ASN A 847 -10.57 14.70 -0.77
CA ASN A 847 -11.08 13.89 -1.87
C ASN A 847 -12.62 13.87 -1.82
N ASP A 848 -13.25 13.24 -2.79
CA ASP A 848 -14.71 13.05 -2.72
C ASP A 848 -15.05 12.26 -1.43
N LEU A 849 -15.81 12.89 -0.53
CA LEU A 849 -16.19 12.31 0.75
C LEU A 849 -17.12 11.09 0.63
N THR A 850 -17.65 10.85 -0.57
CA THR A 850 -18.40 9.62 -0.89
C THR A 850 -17.49 8.48 -1.35
N ALA A 851 -16.19 8.72 -1.47
CA ALA A 851 -15.17 7.71 -1.71
C ALA A 851 -15.04 6.74 -0.52
N THR A 852 -14.41 5.59 -0.72
CA THR A 852 -14.28 4.55 0.34
C THR A 852 -13.44 5.03 1.52
N VAL A 853 -12.42 5.83 1.25
CA VAL A 853 -11.55 6.43 2.28
C VAL A 853 -11.56 7.93 2.08
N SER A 854 -12.08 8.65 3.08
CA SER A 854 -11.97 10.11 3.12
C SER A 854 -10.54 10.52 3.38
N ARG A 855 -10.07 11.55 2.67
CA ARG A 855 -8.73 12.12 2.85
C ARG A 855 -8.85 13.63 2.86
N TYR A 856 -8.25 14.25 3.86
CA TYR A 856 -8.18 15.71 4.02
C TYR A 856 -6.73 16.14 3.83
N TYR A 857 -6.51 17.06 2.91
CA TYR A 857 -5.18 17.52 2.49
C TYR A 857 -4.90 18.90 3.06
N TRP A 858 -3.74 19.04 3.66
CA TRP A 858 -3.34 20.26 4.35
C TRP A 858 -1.82 20.50 4.23
N SER A 859 -1.37 21.74 4.52
CA SER A 859 0.04 22.07 4.45
C SER A 859 0.38 23.22 5.40
N GLU A 860 1.38 23.02 6.23
CA GLU A 860 1.97 24.10 7.04
C GLU A 860 2.62 25.15 6.13
N ASP A 861 3.24 24.73 5.02
CA ASP A 861 3.88 25.64 4.07
C ASP A 861 2.89 26.59 3.39
N ALA A 862 1.68 26.10 3.07
CA ALA A 862 0.60 26.95 2.60
C ALA A 862 0.19 27.97 3.67
N GLY A 863 0.21 27.61 4.95
CA GLY A 863 -0.05 28.49 6.06
C GLY A 863 0.98 29.63 6.17
N TYR A 864 2.27 29.28 6.09
CA TYR A 864 3.34 30.30 6.08
C TYR A 864 3.23 31.22 4.87
N ALA A 865 2.97 30.68 3.68
CA ALA A 865 2.84 31.48 2.46
C ALA A 865 1.66 32.45 2.53
N LEU A 866 0.50 32.01 3.01
CA LEU A 866 -0.68 32.86 3.23
C LEU A 866 -0.42 33.94 4.25
N TRP A 867 0.25 33.63 5.35
CA TRP A 867 0.64 34.57 6.38
C TRP A 867 1.60 35.64 5.82
N LEU A 868 2.62 35.23 5.07
CA LEU A 868 3.56 36.14 4.44
C LEU A 868 2.88 37.09 3.44
N ARG A 869 1.91 36.57 2.67
CA ARG A 869 1.12 37.40 1.72
C ARG A 869 0.27 38.44 2.46
N LEU A 870 -0.37 38.06 3.56
CA LEU A 870 -1.17 38.99 4.35
C LEU A 870 -0.29 40.09 4.99
N TYR A 871 0.90 39.72 5.48
CA TYR A 871 1.87 40.65 6.04
C TYR A 871 2.35 41.67 4.99
N ASP A 872 2.66 41.21 3.78
CA ASP A 872 3.09 42.07 2.68
C ASP A 872 1.98 43.08 2.27
N GLU A 873 0.76 42.63 2.14
CA GLU A 873 -0.39 43.50 1.84
C GLU A 873 -0.66 44.52 2.99
N GLN A 874 -0.49 44.14 4.25
CA GLN A 874 -0.60 45.06 5.39
C GLN A 874 0.47 46.14 5.33
N LYS A 875 1.73 45.80 5.01
CA LYS A 875 2.84 46.73 4.84
C LYS A 875 2.59 47.73 3.71
N HIS A 876 2.02 47.28 2.61
CA HIS A 876 1.65 48.15 1.49
C HIS A 876 0.53 49.15 1.90
N LEU A 877 -0.40 48.76 2.75
CA LEU A 877 -1.43 49.65 3.25
C LEU A 877 -0.86 50.69 4.26
N GLU A 878 0.14 50.33 5.08
CA GLU A 878 0.79 51.25 6.00
C GLU A 878 1.70 52.27 5.32
N HIS A 879 2.30 51.97 4.14
CA HIS A 879 3.23 52.79 3.42
C HIS A 879 2.90 52.94 1.93
N PRO A 880 1.78 53.61 1.58
CA PRO A 880 1.30 53.66 0.20
C PRO A 880 2.21 54.46 -0.79
N HIS A 881 3.24 55.17 -0.31
CA HIS A 881 4.13 56.02 -1.11
C HIS A 881 5.52 55.45 -1.42
N SER A 882 5.84 54.21 -1.02
CA SER A 882 7.18 53.65 -1.27
C SER A 882 7.31 52.84 -2.56
N SER A 883 6.26 52.75 -3.38
CA SER A 883 6.25 51.97 -4.63
C SER A 883 6.01 52.83 -5.86
N ALA A 884 6.76 53.93 -6.03
CA ALA A 884 6.90 54.55 -7.35
C ALA A 884 7.97 53.73 -8.12
N PRO A 885 7.68 53.20 -9.31
CA PRO A 885 8.71 52.59 -10.15
C PRO A 885 9.69 53.70 -10.55
N LEU A 886 11.00 53.50 -10.22
CA LEU A 886 12.07 54.24 -10.86
C LEU A 886 11.98 53.92 -12.35
N GLY A 887 11.36 54.86 -13.10
CA GLY A 887 11.35 54.82 -14.52
C GLY A 887 12.76 55.07 -15.05
N GLY A 888 13.19 54.22 -15.99
CA GLY A 888 14.40 54.31 -16.74
C GLY A 888 14.46 53.11 -17.71
#